data_cab96fae90fc69d1af430328389d9e81
#
_entry.id   cab96fae90fc69d1af430328389d9e81
#
_cell.length_a   1.000
_cell.length_b   1.000
_cell.length_c   1.000
_cell.angle_alpha   90.00
_cell.angle_beta   90.00
_cell.angle_gamma   90.00
#
_symmetry.space_group_name_H-M   'P 1'
#
loop_
_entity.id
_entity.type
_entity.pdbx_description
1 polymer ?
#
loop_
_entity_poly.entity_id
_entity_poly.type
_entity_poly.pdbx_seq_one_letter_code
_entity_poly.pdbx_strand_id
1 'polypeptide(L)'
;MESRYAHLLSPFQVGNVVFRNRMFTAPMGLHALQGGELYPTEAIITHYANKAKGGAAVVTCSGTGAYPVTPDKDHLAYDLYIGHSQHYLAQLADAIHFYGAKASMEIQAATREAGYYVSGGLMVPGPGMVPGQPTKELTKEMLADIKKNLQDQVKILKRIGYDMCMLHMAYDMGLFGGFLSLRTNKREDEYGPQSLENRLRFLNECCDAIHQAAGKDFLIELRMSGELPEGAGFTIDDACEMAKLVENHADILHVHAATGWQAHCMSFEPDTPNLWMAQKIKESGAKIPVLTIGGYQDLDEMEDAIASGKADLISMARGWLADPNLGTKAYEGRGEDVVPCVKCMRCHDSACIDGIAFVCTVNPLMGIEHEMEKLDKPPKELKKVAVVGGGPAGMQAALTAANRGHHVTLFEEKETLGGQLNFADYAQFKHSLAKYKDYLIYQLSKSPVEVALGVKATREMLVKGNFDAVIVAVGASPLILPIPGAEMAVPAPYVYGNEKELDRSVVVIGGGQVGCETALQLVEQGHDVTVLEMQEKILVDASASYRNRLTRNMGYHENLKTVTGGRCTGITSAGVTYQDAEGNEQLLACGSVVMAAGMRPRRADALALYDPAYRVYTVGDCDKAANVQKAVRAAFAAAISI
;
A
#
# COMPACT_ATOMS: atom_id res chain seq x y z
N MET A 1 -32.15 14.91 3.57
CA MET A 1 -30.92 15.56 3.08
C MET A 1 -30.34 14.64 2.02
N GLU A 2 -30.03 15.18 0.84
CA GLU A 2 -29.28 14.42 -0.16
C GLU A 2 -27.90 14.07 0.41
N SER A 3 -27.46 12.85 0.16
CA SER A 3 -26.12 12.41 0.58
C SER A 3 -25.05 13.23 -0.14
N ARG A 4 -24.00 13.66 0.54
CA ARG A 4 -22.83 14.32 -0.07
C ARG A 4 -22.21 13.47 -1.19
N TYR A 5 -22.33 12.16 -1.10
CA TYR A 5 -21.75 11.16 -2.01
C TYR A 5 -22.86 10.37 -2.73
N ALA A 6 -23.88 11.07 -3.27
CA ALA A 6 -25.08 10.46 -3.80
C ALA A 6 -24.81 9.50 -4.99
N HIS A 7 -23.86 9.83 -5.87
CA HIS A 7 -23.54 8.99 -7.02
C HIS A 7 -22.70 7.78 -6.60
N LEU A 8 -21.68 7.97 -5.75
CA LEU A 8 -20.83 6.90 -5.22
C LEU A 8 -21.63 5.87 -4.41
N LEU A 9 -22.63 6.33 -3.66
CA LEU A 9 -23.50 5.51 -2.81
C LEU A 9 -24.73 4.96 -3.54
N SER A 10 -24.97 5.38 -4.80
CA SER A 10 -26.09 4.86 -5.57
C SER A 10 -25.92 3.37 -5.88
N PRO A 11 -27.00 2.58 -5.81
CA PRO A 11 -26.95 1.17 -6.26
C PRO A 11 -26.53 1.07 -7.73
N PHE A 12 -25.87 -0.02 -8.08
CA PHE A 12 -25.47 -0.31 -9.46
C PHE A 12 -25.85 -1.73 -9.82
N GLN A 13 -26.47 -1.93 -10.99
CA GLN A 13 -26.92 -3.23 -11.44
C GLN A 13 -26.09 -3.72 -12.62
N VAL A 14 -25.63 -4.96 -12.54
CA VAL A 14 -24.97 -5.69 -13.62
C VAL A 14 -25.71 -7.02 -13.81
N GLY A 15 -26.30 -7.22 -14.98
CA GLY A 15 -27.21 -8.36 -15.19
C GLY A 15 -28.32 -8.38 -14.13
N ASN A 16 -28.43 -9.48 -13.40
CA ASN A 16 -29.40 -9.65 -12.31
C ASN A 16 -28.83 -9.34 -10.91
N VAL A 17 -27.54 -8.95 -10.83
CA VAL A 17 -26.86 -8.66 -9.56
C VAL A 17 -26.90 -7.17 -9.29
N VAL A 18 -27.34 -6.79 -8.08
CA VAL A 18 -27.38 -5.41 -7.62
C VAL A 18 -26.32 -5.20 -6.54
N PHE A 19 -25.43 -4.25 -6.77
CA PHE A 19 -24.47 -3.76 -5.79
C PHE A 19 -25.07 -2.61 -5.00
N ARG A 20 -24.88 -2.60 -3.68
CA ARG A 20 -25.46 -1.58 -2.77
C ARG A 20 -24.89 -0.17 -2.95
N ASN A 21 -23.69 -0.05 -3.51
CA ASN A 21 -23.00 1.19 -3.88
C ASN A 21 -21.94 0.87 -4.94
N ARG A 22 -21.06 1.83 -5.26
CA ARG A 22 -20.07 1.72 -6.34
C ARG A 22 -18.63 1.48 -5.85
N MET A 23 -18.45 1.10 -4.58
CA MET A 23 -17.12 0.90 -3.97
C MET A 23 -16.78 -0.59 -3.80
N PHE A 24 -15.78 -1.04 -4.53
CA PHE A 24 -15.27 -2.42 -4.49
C PHE A 24 -13.94 -2.50 -3.74
N THR A 25 -13.60 -3.67 -3.22
CA THR A 25 -12.24 -3.95 -2.77
C THR A 25 -11.48 -4.70 -3.85
N ALA A 26 -10.22 -4.32 -4.06
CA ALA A 26 -9.32 -5.10 -4.90
C ALA A 26 -8.66 -6.24 -4.09
N PRO A 27 -8.35 -7.37 -4.73
CA PRO A 27 -7.63 -8.46 -4.07
C PRO A 27 -6.23 -8.02 -3.67
N MET A 28 -5.75 -8.57 -2.57
CA MET A 28 -4.36 -8.47 -2.10
C MET A 28 -3.90 -9.81 -1.59
N GLY A 29 -2.66 -10.20 -1.92
CA GLY A 29 -2.03 -11.37 -1.33
C GLY A 29 -1.86 -11.19 0.18
N LEU A 30 -2.58 -11.99 0.98
CA LEU A 30 -2.58 -11.93 2.44
C LEU A 30 -1.71 -13.03 3.05
N HIS A 31 -0.62 -13.35 2.41
CA HIS A 31 0.26 -14.47 2.76
C HIS A 31 0.70 -14.46 4.22
N ALA A 32 1.03 -13.29 4.76
CA ALA A 32 1.44 -13.15 6.15
C ALA A 32 0.32 -13.43 7.17
N LEU A 33 -0.95 -13.50 6.75
CA LEU A 33 -2.09 -13.88 7.60
C LEU A 33 -2.52 -15.34 7.41
N GLN A 34 -2.12 -15.95 6.28
CA GLN A 34 -2.54 -17.30 5.89
C GLN A 34 -1.80 -18.39 6.67
N GLY A 35 -0.51 -18.21 6.90
CA GLY A 35 0.35 -19.28 7.38
C GLY A 35 0.55 -20.36 6.32
N GLY A 36 0.59 -21.62 6.73
CA GLY A 36 0.73 -22.79 5.83
C GLY A 36 -0.59 -23.44 5.43
N GLU A 37 -1.73 -22.85 5.81
CA GLU A 37 -3.05 -23.42 5.56
C GLU A 37 -3.51 -23.18 4.12
N LEU A 38 -4.16 -24.17 3.52
CA LEU A 38 -4.76 -24.10 2.18
C LEU A 38 -6.23 -23.59 2.22
N TYR A 39 -6.61 -22.96 3.32
CA TYR A 39 -7.94 -22.40 3.57
C TYR A 39 -7.82 -21.08 4.36
N PRO A 40 -8.83 -20.19 4.30
CA PRO A 40 -8.80 -18.93 5.03
C PRO A 40 -8.76 -19.15 6.54
N THR A 41 -7.79 -18.51 7.21
CA THR A 41 -7.71 -18.47 8.68
C THR A 41 -8.73 -17.48 9.26
N GLU A 42 -8.95 -17.51 10.58
CA GLU A 42 -9.80 -16.53 11.27
C GLU A 42 -9.33 -15.09 11.01
N ALA A 43 -8.02 -14.87 10.98
CA ALA A 43 -7.44 -13.56 10.67
C ALA A 43 -7.86 -13.06 9.28
N ILE A 44 -7.85 -13.93 8.26
CA ILE A 44 -8.25 -13.61 6.90
C ILE A 44 -9.76 -13.36 6.82
N ILE A 45 -10.57 -14.23 7.43
CA ILE A 45 -12.02 -14.07 7.45
C ILE A 45 -12.40 -12.73 8.08
N THR A 46 -11.85 -12.41 9.26
CA THR A 46 -12.06 -11.12 9.94
C THR A 46 -11.63 -9.93 9.08
N HIS A 47 -10.45 -10.04 8.44
CA HIS A 47 -9.93 -8.97 7.57
C HIS A 47 -10.86 -8.62 6.40
N TYR A 48 -11.42 -9.64 5.71
CA TYR A 48 -12.34 -9.41 4.60
C TYR A 48 -13.74 -9.00 5.11
N ALA A 49 -14.22 -9.60 6.18
CA ALA A 49 -15.51 -9.26 6.80
C ALA A 49 -15.54 -7.80 7.26
N ASN A 50 -14.44 -7.27 7.80
CA ASN A 50 -14.33 -5.86 8.21
C ASN A 50 -14.49 -4.88 7.05
N LYS A 51 -14.03 -5.21 5.85
CA LYS A 51 -14.27 -4.38 4.66
C LYS A 51 -15.76 -4.37 4.25
N ALA A 52 -16.41 -5.53 4.31
CA ALA A 52 -17.85 -5.62 4.08
C ALA A 52 -18.64 -4.82 5.13
N LYS A 53 -18.31 -4.98 6.41
CA LYS A 53 -18.87 -4.22 7.54
C LYS A 53 -18.66 -2.72 7.36
N GLY A 54 -17.49 -2.33 6.88
CA GLY A 54 -17.13 -0.93 6.61
C GLY A 54 -17.75 -0.34 5.34
N GLY A 55 -18.62 -1.07 4.64
CA GLY A 55 -19.45 -0.50 3.57
C GLY A 55 -19.07 -0.86 2.14
N ALA A 56 -18.08 -1.73 1.89
CA ALA A 56 -17.76 -2.18 0.52
C ALA A 56 -18.96 -2.89 -0.12
N ALA A 57 -19.23 -2.62 -1.39
CA ALA A 57 -20.27 -3.31 -2.15
C ALA A 57 -19.83 -4.72 -2.58
N VAL A 58 -18.56 -4.86 -2.93
CA VAL A 58 -17.94 -6.13 -3.29
C VAL A 58 -16.65 -6.30 -2.53
N VAL A 59 -16.43 -7.48 -1.97
CA VAL A 59 -15.15 -7.86 -1.36
C VAL A 59 -14.53 -8.95 -2.21
N THR A 60 -13.44 -8.61 -2.91
CA THR A 60 -12.67 -9.56 -3.71
C THR A 60 -11.56 -10.16 -2.88
N CYS A 61 -11.65 -11.47 -2.68
CA CYS A 61 -10.65 -12.27 -1.99
C CYS A 61 -9.53 -12.67 -2.95
N SER A 62 -8.30 -12.74 -2.48
CA SER A 62 -7.19 -13.20 -3.31
C SER A 62 -7.15 -14.72 -3.42
N GLY A 63 -6.86 -15.14 -4.56
CA GLY A 63 -6.44 -16.32 -5.25
C GLY A 63 -6.87 -17.71 -4.78
N THR A 64 -7.53 -18.43 -5.69
CA THR A 64 -7.63 -19.89 -5.59
C THR A 64 -6.55 -20.55 -6.42
N GLY A 65 -6.01 -21.69 -5.95
CA GLY A 65 -5.15 -22.56 -6.75
C GLY A 65 -5.93 -23.21 -7.89
N ALA A 66 -5.32 -23.26 -9.05
CA ALA A 66 -5.92 -23.81 -10.23
C ALA A 66 -6.01 -25.34 -10.24
N TYR A 67 -5.25 -26.00 -9.40
CA TYR A 67 -5.19 -27.48 -9.26
C TYR A 67 -4.84 -27.84 -7.82
N PRO A 68 -5.05 -29.14 -7.42
CA PRO A 68 -4.58 -29.61 -6.13
C PRO A 68 -3.13 -29.16 -5.96
N VAL A 69 -2.95 -28.20 -5.07
CA VAL A 69 -1.64 -27.62 -4.82
C VAL A 69 -0.77 -28.74 -4.30
N THR A 70 0.22 -29.17 -5.07
CA THR A 70 1.36 -29.81 -4.42
C THR A 70 1.87 -28.80 -3.42
N PRO A 71 2.11 -29.18 -2.15
CA PRO A 71 2.55 -28.25 -1.12
C PRO A 71 3.97 -27.75 -1.43
N ASP A 72 4.07 -26.94 -2.47
CA ASP A 72 5.25 -26.15 -2.75
C ASP A 72 5.10 -24.87 -1.91
N LYS A 73 6.11 -24.61 -1.08
CA LYS A 73 6.07 -23.65 0.03
C LYS A 73 5.81 -22.19 -0.38
N ASP A 74 5.74 -21.91 -1.67
CA ASP A 74 5.65 -20.56 -2.22
C ASP A 74 4.28 -20.24 -2.86
N HIS A 75 3.30 -21.15 -2.85
CA HIS A 75 2.01 -20.95 -3.48
C HIS A 75 0.89 -20.79 -2.46
N LEU A 76 0.48 -19.58 -2.30
CA LEU A 76 -0.50 -19.09 -1.35
C LEU A 76 -1.89 -18.96 -1.99
N ALA A 77 -2.35 -20.07 -2.55
CA ALA A 77 -3.67 -20.17 -3.12
C ALA A 77 -4.52 -21.12 -2.27
N TYR A 78 -5.79 -20.78 -2.09
CA TYR A 78 -6.75 -21.68 -1.45
C TYR A 78 -6.99 -22.89 -2.34
N ASP A 79 -6.92 -24.09 -1.78
CA ASP A 79 -7.24 -25.31 -2.52
C ASP A 79 -8.74 -25.57 -2.51
N LEU A 80 -9.41 -25.30 -3.64
CA LEU A 80 -10.84 -25.53 -3.82
C LEU A 80 -11.24 -27.00 -3.87
N TYR A 81 -10.27 -27.92 -4.07
CA TYR A 81 -10.59 -29.35 -4.25
C TYR A 81 -10.55 -30.12 -2.95
N ILE A 82 -10.10 -29.52 -1.86
CA ILE A 82 -10.13 -30.10 -0.51
C ILE A 82 -11.43 -29.70 0.20
N GLY A 83 -12.22 -30.68 0.64
CA GLY A 83 -13.55 -30.44 1.19
C GLY A 83 -13.59 -29.50 2.40
N HIS A 84 -12.59 -29.57 3.31
CA HIS A 84 -12.54 -28.64 4.44
C HIS A 84 -12.14 -27.22 4.03
N SER A 85 -11.31 -27.04 2.98
CA SER A 85 -11.05 -25.71 2.43
C SER A 85 -12.31 -25.06 1.90
N GLN A 86 -13.19 -25.83 1.22
CA GLN A 86 -14.49 -25.33 0.76
C GLN A 86 -15.36 -24.84 1.93
N HIS A 87 -15.33 -25.54 3.07
CA HIS A 87 -16.07 -25.13 4.27
C HIS A 87 -15.60 -23.75 4.79
N TYR A 88 -14.30 -23.52 4.92
CA TYR A 88 -13.77 -22.23 5.35
C TYR A 88 -13.96 -21.12 4.32
N LEU A 89 -13.91 -21.46 3.03
CA LEU A 89 -14.23 -20.51 1.97
C LEU A 89 -15.72 -20.13 1.97
N ALA A 90 -16.61 -21.06 2.29
CA ALA A 90 -18.04 -20.77 2.49
C ALA A 90 -18.23 -19.85 3.72
N GLN A 91 -17.55 -20.10 4.84
CA GLN A 91 -17.60 -19.20 6.00
C GLN A 91 -17.10 -17.78 5.66
N LEU A 92 -16.08 -17.66 4.81
CA LEU A 92 -15.61 -16.36 4.34
C LEU A 92 -16.68 -15.64 3.51
N ALA A 93 -17.33 -16.33 2.57
CA ALA A 93 -18.42 -15.77 1.78
C ALA A 93 -19.60 -15.35 2.67
N ASP A 94 -20.02 -16.20 3.61
CA ASP A 94 -21.08 -15.90 4.57
C ASP A 94 -20.75 -14.68 5.44
N ALA A 95 -19.51 -14.55 5.92
CA ALA A 95 -19.07 -13.40 6.70
C ALA A 95 -19.11 -12.08 5.90
N ILE A 96 -18.83 -12.13 4.60
CA ILE A 96 -18.97 -11.00 3.69
C ILE A 96 -20.46 -10.66 3.48
N HIS A 97 -21.28 -11.66 3.20
CA HIS A 97 -22.72 -11.50 2.96
C HIS A 97 -23.45 -11.01 4.21
N PHE A 98 -23.03 -11.43 5.40
CA PHE A 98 -23.63 -11.00 6.68
C PHE A 98 -23.70 -9.46 6.80
N TYR A 99 -22.73 -8.76 6.22
CA TYR A 99 -22.69 -7.31 6.18
C TYR A 99 -23.23 -6.71 4.87
N GLY A 100 -23.89 -7.50 4.02
CA GLY A 100 -24.59 -7.06 2.80
C GLY A 100 -23.68 -6.73 1.62
N ALA A 101 -22.43 -7.15 1.63
CA ALA A 101 -21.55 -7.08 0.46
C ALA A 101 -21.64 -8.33 -0.41
N LYS A 102 -21.22 -8.25 -1.67
CA LYS A 102 -21.04 -9.40 -2.56
C LYS A 102 -19.65 -10.00 -2.40
N ALA A 103 -19.56 -11.33 -2.45
CA ALA A 103 -18.31 -12.06 -2.36
C ALA A 103 -17.74 -12.36 -3.76
N SER A 104 -16.51 -11.93 -4.01
CA SER A 104 -15.76 -12.17 -5.24
C SER A 104 -14.47 -12.96 -4.95
N MET A 105 -14.06 -13.81 -5.90
CA MET A 105 -12.81 -14.56 -5.80
C MET A 105 -11.92 -14.30 -7.00
N GLU A 106 -10.67 -13.90 -6.77
CA GLU A 106 -9.65 -13.92 -7.81
C GLU A 106 -9.32 -15.37 -8.17
N ILE A 107 -9.51 -15.76 -9.43
CA ILE A 107 -9.21 -17.11 -9.90
C ILE A 107 -7.86 -17.10 -10.60
N GLN A 108 -6.98 -17.98 -10.17
CA GLN A 108 -5.73 -18.26 -10.88
C GLN A 108 -5.94 -19.41 -11.86
N ALA A 109 -5.72 -19.14 -13.13
CA ALA A 109 -5.70 -20.16 -14.17
C ALA A 109 -4.26 -20.65 -14.36
N ALA A 110 -4.01 -21.95 -14.17
CA ALA A 110 -2.71 -22.58 -14.36
C ALA A 110 -2.85 -23.95 -15.02
N THR A 111 -1.73 -24.56 -15.42
CA THR A 111 -1.68 -25.93 -15.94
C THR A 111 -1.39 -26.96 -14.85
N ARG A 112 -1.70 -28.24 -15.12
CA ARG A 112 -1.35 -29.35 -14.20
C ARG A 112 0.13 -29.71 -14.19
N GLU A 113 0.91 -29.18 -15.11
CA GLU A 113 2.33 -29.48 -15.18
C GLU A 113 3.07 -28.75 -14.06
N ALA A 114 3.48 -29.50 -13.04
CA ALA A 114 4.14 -28.95 -11.87
C ALA A 114 5.41 -28.17 -12.26
N GLY A 115 5.58 -27.02 -11.62
CA GLY A 115 6.78 -26.22 -11.77
C GLY A 115 6.77 -25.23 -12.93
N TYR A 116 5.67 -25.03 -13.64
CA TYR A 116 5.56 -24.01 -14.67
C TYR A 116 4.46 -22.99 -14.35
N TYR A 117 4.79 -21.72 -14.56
CA TYR A 117 3.79 -20.65 -14.64
C TYR A 117 3.31 -20.49 -16.07
N VAL A 118 2.06 -20.14 -16.21
CA VAL A 118 1.50 -19.82 -17.51
C VAL A 118 1.67 -18.32 -17.76
N SER A 119 2.31 -17.96 -18.85
CA SER A 119 2.43 -16.60 -19.33
C SER A 119 2.18 -16.57 -20.83
N GLY A 120 1.00 -16.08 -21.22
CA GLY A 120 0.66 -15.79 -22.60
C GLY A 120 0.85 -16.90 -23.61
N GLY A 121 0.26 -18.02 -23.42
CA GLY A 121 0.43 -19.14 -24.34
C GLY A 121 1.73 -19.92 -24.14
N LEU A 122 2.55 -19.49 -23.20
CA LEU A 122 3.80 -20.17 -22.84
C LEU A 122 3.76 -20.64 -21.38
N MET A 123 4.32 -21.79 -21.10
CA MET A 123 4.72 -22.18 -19.75
C MET A 123 6.16 -21.71 -19.52
N VAL A 124 6.34 -20.86 -18.52
CA VAL A 124 7.65 -20.34 -18.12
C VAL A 124 8.08 -20.96 -16.79
N PRO A 125 9.39 -21.21 -16.58
CA PRO A 125 9.88 -21.69 -15.30
C PRO A 125 9.51 -20.75 -14.16
N GLY A 126 8.94 -21.29 -13.08
CA GLY A 126 8.53 -20.54 -11.90
C GLY A 126 9.67 -20.27 -10.90
N PRO A 127 9.45 -19.40 -9.89
CA PRO A 127 10.38 -19.27 -8.76
C PRO A 127 10.54 -20.62 -8.05
N GLY A 128 11.79 -20.99 -7.77
CA GLY A 128 12.14 -22.30 -7.17
C GLY A 128 12.47 -23.40 -8.20
N MET A 129 12.32 -23.13 -9.49
CA MET A 129 12.71 -24.02 -10.57
C MET A 129 14.20 -23.91 -10.91
N VAL A 130 14.73 -24.98 -11.51
CA VAL A 130 16.13 -25.00 -11.95
C VAL A 130 16.38 -23.95 -13.02
N PRO A 131 17.35 -23.03 -12.85
CA PRO A 131 17.68 -22.06 -13.88
C PRO A 131 17.98 -22.73 -15.23
N GLY A 132 17.42 -22.20 -16.31
CA GLY A 132 17.67 -22.69 -17.66
C GLY A 132 16.65 -23.69 -18.19
N GLN A 133 15.55 -23.96 -17.48
CA GLN A 133 14.46 -24.75 -18.07
C GLN A 133 13.82 -23.96 -19.23
N PRO A 134 13.55 -24.62 -20.39
CA PRO A 134 12.97 -23.95 -21.54
C PRO A 134 11.51 -23.59 -21.29
N THR A 135 11.07 -22.47 -21.85
CA THR A 135 9.65 -22.17 -21.99
C THR A 135 8.99 -23.19 -22.93
N LYS A 136 7.74 -23.56 -22.63
CA LYS A 136 6.95 -24.45 -23.48
C LYS A 136 5.70 -23.70 -23.94
N GLU A 137 5.32 -23.87 -25.20
CA GLU A 137 4.03 -23.39 -25.69
C GLU A 137 2.88 -24.24 -25.14
N LEU A 138 1.79 -23.58 -24.75
CA LEU A 138 0.57 -24.28 -24.33
C LEU A 138 -0.06 -24.98 -25.54
N THR A 139 -0.24 -26.30 -25.46
CA THR A 139 -0.97 -27.04 -26.48
C THR A 139 -2.47 -26.76 -26.42
N LYS A 140 -3.21 -27.10 -27.47
CA LYS A 140 -4.67 -26.94 -27.48
C LYS A 140 -5.34 -27.80 -26.41
N GLU A 141 -4.79 -28.97 -26.09
CA GLU A 141 -5.23 -29.83 -24.99
C GLU A 141 -5.08 -29.13 -23.64
N MET A 142 -3.92 -28.48 -23.40
CA MET A 142 -3.69 -27.71 -22.18
C MET A 142 -4.64 -26.50 -22.05
N LEU A 143 -4.94 -25.81 -23.17
CA LEU A 143 -5.93 -24.74 -23.19
C LEU A 143 -7.34 -25.27 -22.86
N ALA A 144 -7.71 -26.43 -23.38
CA ALA A 144 -8.96 -27.10 -23.03
C ALA A 144 -9.02 -27.51 -21.55
N ASP A 145 -7.92 -28.02 -21.01
CA ASP A 145 -7.77 -28.35 -19.57
C ASP A 145 -7.94 -27.10 -18.69
N ILE A 146 -7.35 -25.97 -19.06
CA ILE A 146 -7.49 -24.69 -18.33
C ILE A 146 -8.94 -24.25 -18.31
N LYS A 147 -9.64 -24.28 -19.47
CA LYS A 147 -11.08 -23.96 -19.56
C LYS A 147 -11.91 -24.86 -18.66
N LYS A 148 -11.66 -26.17 -18.70
CA LYS A 148 -12.36 -27.16 -17.86
C LYS A 148 -12.12 -26.88 -16.36
N ASN A 149 -10.90 -26.55 -15.99
CA ASN A 149 -10.55 -26.22 -14.62
C ASN A 149 -11.26 -24.95 -14.13
N LEU A 150 -11.33 -23.89 -14.96
CA LEU A 150 -12.11 -22.69 -14.65
C LEU A 150 -13.60 -23.02 -14.43
N GLN A 151 -14.19 -23.85 -15.28
CA GLN A 151 -15.56 -24.32 -15.10
C GLN A 151 -15.77 -25.05 -13.77
N ASP A 152 -14.85 -25.92 -13.39
CA ASP A 152 -14.97 -26.68 -12.15
C ASP A 152 -14.78 -25.78 -10.92
N GLN A 153 -13.83 -24.83 -10.96
CA GLN A 153 -13.65 -23.84 -9.89
C GLN A 153 -14.91 -22.98 -9.69
N VAL A 154 -15.48 -22.42 -10.75
CA VAL A 154 -16.66 -21.53 -10.61
C VAL A 154 -17.91 -22.26 -10.15
N LYS A 155 -18.08 -23.55 -10.52
CA LYS A 155 -19.16 -24.38 -9.95
C LYS A 155 -19.02 -24.54 -8.44
N ILE A 156 -17.81 -24.78 -7.97
CA ILE A 156 -17.53 -24.87 -6.53
C ILE A 156 -17.78 -23.52 -5.86
N LEU A 157 -17.20 -22.43 -6.39
CA LEU A 157 -17.34 -21.08 -5.83
C LEU A 157 -18.80 -20.66 -5.72
N LYS A 158 -19.60 -20.83 -6.80
CA LYS A 158 -21.03 -20.53 -6.77
C LYS A 158 -21.78 -21.35 -5.73
N ARG A 159 -21.48 -22.66 -5.64
CA ARG A 159 -22.11 -23.55 -4.66
C ARG A 159 -21.82 -23.16 -3.21
N ILE A 160 -20.62 -22.66 -2.93
CA ILE A 160 -20.20 -22.24 -1.59
C ILE A 160 -20.46 -20.75 -1.30
N GLY A 161 -21.22 -20.07 -2.18
CA GLY A 161 -21.80 -18.77 -1.89
C GLY A 161 -21.11 -17.56 -2.54
N TYR A 162 -20.11 -17.73 -3.42
CA TYR A 162 -19.55 -16.58 -4.13
C TYR A 162 -20.47 -16.11 -5.24
N ASP A 163 -20.57 -14.78 -5.43
CA ASP A 163 -21.43 -14.12 -6.42
C ASP A 163 -20.70 -13.90 -7.75
N MET A 164 -19.38 -13.82 -7.73
CA MET A 164 -18.58 -13.47 -8.90
C MET A 164 -17.12 -13.92 -8.77
N CYS A 165 -16.42 -13.87 -9.88
CA CYS A 165 -14.98 -14.07 -9.92
C CYS A 165 -14.27 -12.91 -10.63
N MET A 166 -12.98 -12.75 -10.32
CA MET A 166 -12.09 -11.85 -11.02
C MET A 166 -11.03 -12.65 -11.78
N LEU A 167 -10.90 -12.40 -13.08
CA LEU A 167 -9.81 -12.92 -13.90
C LEU A 167 -8.71 -11.87 -14.02
N HIS A 168 -7.52 -12.21 -13.55
CA HIS A 168 -6.39 -11.30 -13.60
C HIS A 168 -5.67 -11.38 -14.94
N MET A 169 -5.75 -10.30 -15.73
CA MET A 169 -5.03 -10.14 -16.99
C MET A 169 -4.24 -8.82 -17.07
N ALA A 170 -4.07 -8.15 -15.94
CA ALA A 170 -3.21 -6.97 -15.88
C ALA A 170 -1.75 -7.36 -16.08
N TYR A 171 -0.98 -6.42 -16.65
CA TYR A 171 0.43 -6.59 -17.01
C TYR A 171 0.62 -7.48 -18.25
N ASP A 172 1.84 -7.53 -18.78
CA ASP A 172 2.21 -8.38 -19.92
C ASP A 172 2.71 -9.77 -19.49
N MET A 173 2.12 -10.27 -18.40
CA MET A 173 2.47 -11.54 -17.77
C MET A 173 1.20 -12.28 -17.32
N GLY A 174 1.37 -13.50 -16.83
CA GLY A 174 0.27 -14.37 -16.50
C GLY A 174 -0.44 -14.92 -17.76
N LEU A 175 -1.51 -15.69 -17.54
CA LEU A 175 -2.18 -16.38 -18.64
C LEU A 175 -2.72 -15.38 -19.68
N PHE A 176 -3.67 -14.56 -19.28
CA PHE A 176 -4.40 -13.72 -20.23
C PHE A 176 -3.62 -12.48 -20.67
N GLY A 177 -2.90 -11.81 -19.75
CA GLY A 177 -2.06 -10.66 -20.08
C GLY A 177 -0.93 -11.02 -21.05
N GLY A 178 -0.39 -12.22 -20.92
CA GLY A 178 0.62 -12.72 -21.82
C GLY A 178 0.10 -13.02 -23.24
N PHE A 179 -1.18 -13.42 -23.42
CA PHE A 179 -1.78 -13.53 -24.75
C PHE A 179 -1.94 -12.18 -25.42
N LEU A 180 -2.22 -11.10 -24.67
CA LEU A 180 -2.34 -9.76 -25.22
C LEU A 180 -1.00 -9.20 -25.72
N SER A 181 0.11 -9.55 -25.07
CA SER A 181 1.41 -8.94 -25.30
C SER A 181 2.14 -9.54 -26.50
N LEU A 182 2.56 -8.70 -27.45
CA LEU A 182 3.44 -9.11 -28.56
C LEU A 182 4.85 -9.52 -28.09
N ARG A 183 5.22 -9.22 -26.84
CA ARG A 183 6.50 -9.64 -26.26
C ARG A 183 6.50 -11.12 -25.91
N THR A 184 5.37 -11.63 -25.45
CA THR A 184 5.20 -13.00 -24.92
C THR A 184 4.42 -13.91 -25.85
N ASN A 185 3.36 -13.43 -26.53
CA ASN A 185 2.58 -14.23 -27.48
C ASN A 185 3.32 -14.33 -28.81
N LYS A 186 3.83 -15.53 -29.13
CA LYS A 186 4.53 -15.84 -30.40
C LYS A 186 3.83 -16.96 -31.18
N ARG A 187 2.57 -17.23 -30.84
CA ARG A 187 1.80 -18.33 -31.47
C ARG A 187 1.49 -18.01 -32.93
N GLU A 188 1.41 -19.05 -33.74
CA GLU A 188 1.07 -18.97 -35.17
C GLU A 188 -0.36 -19.44 -35.46
N ASP A 189 -1.07 -19.94 -34.43
CA ASP A 189 -2.44 -20.42 -34.53
C ASP A 189 -3.49 -19.30 -34.30
N GLU A 190 -4.77 -19.69 -34.16
CA GLU A 190 -5.89 -18.78 -33.91
C GLU A 190 -5.84 -17.99 -32.60
N TYR A 191 -4.91 -18.31 -31.71
CA TYR A 191 -4.64 -17.57 -30.46
C TYR A 191 -3.43 -16.65 -30.57
N GLY A 192 -2.86 -16.53 -31.77
CA GLY A 192 -1.63 -15.77 -32.01
C GLY A 192 -1.81 -14.26 -32.02
N PRO A 193 -0.73 -13.50 -32.19
CA PRO A 193 -0.72 -12.04 -32.08
C PRO A 193 -1.19 -11.29 -33.31
N GLN A 194 -1.69 -11.97 -34.35
CA GLN A 194 -1.99 -11.43 -35.69
C GLN A 194 -3.12 -10.38 -35.65
N SER A 195 -4.07 -10.50 -34.75
CA SER A 195 -5.13 -9.51 -34.52
C SER A 195 -5.48 -9.43 -33.03
N LEU A 196 -6.20 -8.38 -32.64
CA LEU A 196 -6.67 -8.22 -31.25
C LEU A 196 -7.70 -9.31 -30.89
N GLU A 197 -8.56 -9.68 -31.84
CA GLU A 197 -9.54 -10.76 -31.67
C GLU A 197 -8.85 -12.10 -31.38
N ASN A 198 -7.76 -12.41 -32.08
CA ASN A 198 -7.00 -13.64 -31.83
C ASN A 198 -6.35 -13.61 -30.44
N ARG A 199 -5.77 -12.47 -30.04
CA ARG A 199 -5.17 -12.29 -28.70
C ARG A 199 -6.21 -12.42 -27.58
N LEU A 200 -7.47 -12.10 -27.83
CA LEU A 200 -8.59 -12.18 -26.88
C LEU A 200 -9.39 -13.49 -26.98
N ARG A 201 -9.23 -14.27 -28.05
CA ARG A 201 -10.04 -15.46 -28.31
C ARG A 201 -10.07 -16.43 -27.13
N PHE A 202 -8.91 -16.77 -26.57
CA PHE A 202 -8.84 -17.71 -25.44
C PHE A 202 -9.50 -17.13 -24.17
N LEU A 203 -9.35 -15.84 -23.91
CA LEU A 203 -10.05 -15.16 -22.83
C LEU A 203 -11.56 -15.26 -22.98
N ASN A 204 -12.10 -14.90 -24.16
CA ASN A 204 -13.53 -14.93 -24.44
C ASN A 204 -14.09 -16.35 -24.30
N GLU A 205 -13.38 -17.37 -24.83
CA GLU A 205 -13.75 -18.77 -24.65
C GLU A 205 -13.77 -19.21 -23.18
N CYS A 206 -12.85 -18.70 -22.35
CA CYS A 206 -12.84 -18.95 -20.91
C CYS A 206 -14.01 -18.27 -20.20
N CYS A 207 -14.33 -17.01 -20.55
CA CYS A 207 -15.49 -16.30 -20.00
C CYS A 207 -16.80 -17.02 -20.36
N ASP A 208 -16.97 -17.43 -21.62
CA ASP A 208 -18.13 -18.21 -22.07
C ASP A 208 -18.26 -19.55 -21.33
N ALA A 209 -17.14 -20.23 -21.13
CA ALA A 209 -17.10 -21.49 -20.37
C ALA A 209 -17.46 -21.28 -18.88
N ILE A 210 -17.07 -20.19 -18.27
CA ILE A 210 -17.48 -19.80 -16.91
C ILE A 210 -18.98 -19.56 -16.85
N HIS A 211 -19.53 -18.73 -17.73
CA HIS A 211 -20.97 -18.47 -17.79
C HIS A 211 -21.78 -19.72 -18.09
N GLN A 212 -21.29 -20.60 -18.96
CA GLN A 212 -21.91 -21.90 -19.22
C GLN A 212 -21.97 -22.77 -17.96
N ALA A 213 -20.93 -22.73 -17.14
CA ALA A 213 -20.81 -23.56 -15.95
C ALA A 213 -21.56 -23.02 -14.74
N ALA A 214 -21.55 -21.70 -14.54
CA ALA A 214 -22.08 -21.03 -13.35
C ALA A 214 -23.36 -20.22 -13.62
N GLY A 215 -23.71 -19.95 -14.88
CA GLY A 215 -24.85 -19.10 -15.28
C GLY A 215 -24.51 -17.62 -15.30
N LYS A 216 -25.34 -16.80 -15.93
CA LYS A 216 -25.14 -15.33 -16.08
C LYS A 216 -25.36 -14.52 -14.81
N ASP A 217 -25.83 -15.10 -13.74
CA ASP A 217 -25.96 -14.53 -12.41
C ASP A 217 -24.67 -14.66 -11.58
N PHE A 218 -23.66 -15.38 -12.08
CA PHE A 218 -22.29 -15.40 -11.55
C PHE A 218 -21.41 -14.51 -12.43
N LEU A 219 -21.05 -13.32 -11.91
CA LEU A 219 -20.41 -12.30 -12.72
C LEU A 219 -18.91 -12.54 -12.93
N ILE A 220 -18.39 -12.03 -14.03
CA ILE A 220 -16.97 -12.06 -14.39
C ILE A 220 -16.42 -10.64 -14.43
N GLU A 221 -15.48 -10.35 -13.55
CA GLU A 221 -14.68 -9.13 -13.56
C GLU A 221 -13.35 -9.40 -14.29
N LEU A 222 -13.04 -8.63 -15.32
CA LEU A 222 -11.76 -8.69 -16.03
C LEU A 222 -10.85 -7.58 -15.54
N ARG A 223 -9.80 -7.90 -14.81
CA ARG A 223 -8.79 -6.93 -14.37
C ARG A 223 -7.68 -6.84 -15.40
N MET A 224 -7.64 -5.73 -16.15
CA MET A 224 -6.69 -5.48 -17.24
C MET A 224 -5.82 -4.26 -17.01
N SER A 225 -4.70 -4.14 -17.71
CA SER A 225 -3.98 -2.88 -17.87
C SER A 225 -4.56 -2.08 -19.02
N GLY A 226 -4.78 -0.77 -18.84
CA GLY A 226 -5.24 0.10 -19.91
C GLY A 226 -4.21 0.28 -21.02
N GLU A 227 -2.93 0.07 -20.71
CA GLU A 227 -1.80 -0.01 -21.65
C GLU A 227 -0.83 -1.08 -21.17
N LEU A 228 0.01 -1.60 -22.04
CA LEU A 228 1.14 -2.46 -21.69
C LEU A 228 2.47 -1.72 -21.96
N PRO A 229 3.59 -2.21 -21.38
CA PRO A 229 4.90 -1.60 -21.61
C PRO A 229 5.27 -1.50 -23.10
N GLU A 230 6.13 -0.56 -23.42
CA GLU A 230 6.66 -0.39 -24.77
C GLU A 230 7.15 -1.71 -25.37
N GLY A 231 6.81 -1.94 -26.63
CA GLY A 231 7.08 -3.19 -27.36
C GLY A 231 6.09 -4.33 -27.08
N ALA A 232 5.17 -4.19 -26.13
CA ALA A 232 4.11 -5.18 -25.91
C ALA A 232 2.95 -5.07 -26.90
N GLY A 233 2.88 -3.97 -27.67
CA GLY A 233 1.89 -3.78 -28.74
C GLY A 233 0.44 -3.79 -28.25
N PHE A 234 0.20 -3.11 -27.14
CA PHE A 234 -1.15 -2.90 -26.58
C PHE A 234 -1.22 -1.51 -25.96
N THR A 235 -1.95 -0.64 -26.60
CA THR A 235 -2.15 0.76 -26.26
C THR A 235 -3.53 0.99 -25.66
N ILE A 236 -3.80 2.21 -25.19
CA ILE A 236 -5.13 2.59 -24.69
C ILE A 236 -6.19 2.52 -25.81
N ASP A 237 -5.82 2.71 -27.07
CA ASP A 237 -6.76 2.55 -28.21
C ASP A 237 -7.12 1.07 -28.40
N ASP A 238 -6.12 0.16 -28.26
CA ASP A 238 -6.39 -1.29 -28.22
C ASP A 238 -7.28 -1.68 -27.03
N ALA A 239 -7.11 -1.04 -25.88
CA ALA A 239 -7.97 -1.26 -24.71
C ALA A 239 -9.42 -0.82 -24.97
N CYS A 240 -9.62 0.28 -25.71
CA CYS A 240 -10.96 0.72 -26.13
C CYS A 240 -11.64 -0.29 -27.07
N GLU A 241 -10.90 -0.84 -28.03
CA GLU A 241 -11.42 -1.89 -28.92
C GLU A 241 -11.63 -3.20 -28.17
N MET A 242 -10.73 -3.59 -27.29
CA MET A 242 -10.87 -4.76 -26.42
C MET A 242 -12.18 -4.69 -25.61
N ALA A 243 -12.48 -3.53 -25.03
CA ALA A 243 -13.71 -3.35 -24.23
C ALA A 243 -14.98 -3.73 -25.03
N LYS A 244 -15.03 -3.40 -26.31
CA LYS A 244 -16.13 -3.79 -27.22
C LYS A 244 -16.12 -5.28 -27.57
N LEU A 245 -14.91 -5.86 -27.70
CA LEU A 245 -14.76 -7.29 -28.06
C LEU A 245 -15.08 -8.23 -26.88
N VAL A 246 -14.99 -7.75 -25.64
CA VAL A 246 -15.28 -8.56 -24.45
C VAL A 246 -16.65 -8.30 -23.82
N GLU A 247 -17.38 -7.25 -24.22
CA GLU A 247 -18.63 -6.81 -23.56
C GLU A 247 -19.78 -7.83 -23.60
N ASN A 248 -19.73 -8.83 -24.48
CA ASN A 248 -20.69 -9.93 -24.53
C ASN A 248 -20.21 -11.19 -23.78
N HIS A 249 -18.96 -11.20 -23.32
CA HIS A 249 -18.32 -12.36 -22.69
C HIS A 249 -18.08 -12.15 -21.20
N ALA A 250 -17.81 -10.91 -20.78
CA ALA A 250 -17.57 -10.54 -19.39
C ALA A 250 -18.54 -9.45 -18.92
N ASP A 251 -18.59 -9.19 -17.62
CA ASP A 251 -19.63 -8.36 -17.01
C ASP A 251 -19.10 -7.01 -16.49
N ILE A 252 -17.82 -6.95 -16.09
CA ILE A 252 -17.16 -5.74 -15.57
C ILE A 252 -15.73 -5.67 -16.09
N LEU A 253 -15.33 -4.52 -16.60
CA LEU A 253 -13.95 -4.25 -17.02
C LEU A 253 -13.22 -3.42 -15.95
N HIS A 254 -12.25 -4.01 -15.28
CA HIS A 254 -11.47 -3.40 -14.22
C HIS A 254 -10.13 -2.86 -14.75
N VAL A 255 -10.04 -1.55 -14.91
CA VAL A 255 -8.89 -0.89 -15.54
C VAL A 255 -7.81 -0.56 -14.52
N HIS A 256 -6.65 -1.16 -14.70
CA HIS A 256 -5.46 -1.00 -13.86
C HIS A 256 -4.36 -0.19 -14.57
N ALA A 257 -3.27 0.13 -13.84
CA ALA A 257 -2.12 0.83 -14.38
C ALA A 257 -1.38 0.02 -15.48
N ALA A 258 -0.71 0.75 -16.35
CA ALA A 258 -0.06 0.26 -17.56
C ALA A 258 1.12 -0.68 -17.35
N THR A 259 1.86 -0.57 -16.24
CA THR A 259 3.12 -1.30 -16.09
C THR A 259 3.13 -2.14 -14.82
N GLY A 260 3.64 -3.36 -14.90
CA GLY A 260 3.68 -4.39 -13.87
C GLY A 260 4.08 -3.94 -12.46
N TRP A 261 4.85 -4.68 -11.75
CA TRP A 261 5.31 -4.43 -10.36
C TRP A 261 5.77 -3.00 -10.06
N GLN A 262 6.03 -2.21 -11.10
CA GLN A 262 6.53 -0.83 -11.04
C GLN A 262 5.41 0.23 -11.04
N ALA A 263 4.18 -0.17 -11.35
CA ALA A 263 3.05 0.74 -11.52
C ALA A 263 2.09 0.77 -10.33
N HIS A 264 2.49 0.27 -9.20
CA HIS A 264 1.75 0.55 -7.98
C HIS A 264 1.76 2.06 -7.75
N CYS A 265 0.56 2.66 -7.66
CA CYS A 265 0.41 4.06 -7.30
C CYS A 265 1.10 4.30 -5.94
N MET A 266 2.29 4.86 -5.98
CA MET A 266 3.09 5.22 -4.81
C MET A 266 2.96 6.72 -4.52
N SER A 267 3.65 7.21 -3.52
CA SER A 267 3.64 8.63 -3.16
C SER A 267 4.25 9.54 -4.24
N PHE A 268 4.94 8.97 -5.23
CA PHE A 268 5.53 9.70 -6.36
C PHE A 268 4.53 9.98 -7.49
N GLU A 269 3.39 9.30 -7.51
CA GLU A 269 2.33 9.51 -8.50
C GLU A 269 1.24 10.43 -7.91
N PRO A 270 0.52 11.16 -8.79
CA PRO A 270 -0.66 11.90 -8.39
C PRO A 270 -1.74 10.97 -7.80
N ASP A 271 -2.76 11.53 -7.20
CA ASP A 271 -3.93 10.77 -6.83
C ASP A 271 -4.70 10.34 -8.10
N THR A 272 -5.36 9.20 -8.06
CA THR A 272 -6.19 8.64 -9.14
C THR A 272 -5.53 8.59 -10.54
N PRO A 273 -4.29 8.11 -10.69
CA PRO A 273 -3.51 8.23 -11.94
C PRO A 273 -4.10 7.44 -13.10
N ASN A 274 -5.03 6.51 -12.86
CA ASN A 274 -5.59 5.62 -13.87
C ASN A 274 -6.98 6.06 -14.37
N LEU A 275 -7.58 7.10 -13.80
CA LEU A 275 -8.95 7.53 -14.12
C LEU A 275 -9.12 7.91 -15.60
N TRP A 276 -8.10 8.54 -16.19
CA TRP A 276 -8.14 8.93 -17.61
C TRP A 276 -8.29 7.74 -18.57
N MET A 277 -7.72 6.57 -18.22
CA MET A 277 -7.87 5.36 -19.03
C MET A 277 -9.30 4.83 -18.97
N ALA A 278 -9.89 4.77 -17.78
CA ALA A 278 -11.29 4.39 -17.63
C ALA A 278 -12.21 5.34 -18.40
N GLN A 279 -11.99 6.64 -18.30
CA GLN A 279 -12.72 7.66 -19.05
C GLN A 279 -12.63 7.42 -20.57
N LYS A 280 -11.43 7.23 -21.11
CA LYS A 280 -11.21 7.02 -22.53
C LYS A 280 -11.91 5.75 -23.03
N ILE A 281 -11.90 4.66 -22.26
CA ILE A 281 -12.63 3.44 -22.59
C ILE A 281 -14.14 3.69 -22.63
N LYS A 282 -14.70 4.41 -21.66
CA LYS A 282 -16.14 4.77 -21.67
C LYS A 282 -16.49 5.65 -22.87
N GLU A 283 -15.68 6.63 -23.18
CA GLU A 283 -15.86 7.53 -24.33
C GLU A 283 -15.78 6.79 -25.68
N SER A 284 -15.13 5.62 -25.74
CA SER A 284 -15.08 4.78 -26.95
C SER A 284 -16.43 4.17 -27.36
N GLY A 285 -17.44 4.25 -26.45
CA GLY A 285 -18.77 3.70 -26.67
C GLY A 285 -18.94 2.23 -26.30
N ALA A 286 -17.95 1.62 -25.64
CA ALA A 286 -18.09 0.29 -25.03
C ALA A 286 -19.19 0.29 -23.96
N LYS A 287 -20.00 -0.77 -23.92
CA LYS A 287 -21.18 -0.87 -23.02
C LYS A 287 -20.89 -1.62 -21.73
N ILE A 288 -19.77 -2.31 -21.67
CA ILE A 288 -19.35 -3.01 -20.45
C ILE A 288 -19.11 -2.00 -19.33
N PRO A 289 -19.64 -2.22 -18.12
CA PRO A 289 -19.32 -1.37 -16.95
C PRO A 289 -17.82 -1.26 -16.71
N VAL A 290 -17.32 -0.03 -16.50
CA VAL A 290 -15.90 0.24 -16.29
C VAL A 290 -15.63 0.55 -14.82
N LEU A 291 -14.82 -0.28 -14.20
CA LEU A 291 -14.30 -0.12 -12.85
C LEU A 291 -12.86 0.40 -12.91
N THR A 292 -12.55 1.45 -12.17
CA THR A 292 -11.20 2.04 -12.11
C THR A 292 -10.54 1.77 -10.77
N ILE A 293 -9.21 1.67 -10.76
CA ILE A 293 -8.38 1.48 -9.56
C ILE A 293 -7.12 2.34 -9.64
N GLY A 294 -6.59 2.74 -8.50
CA GLY A 294 -5.29 3.39 -8.37
C GLY A 294 -5.35 4.67 -7.55
N GLY A 295 -4.83 4.62 -6.33
CA GLY A 295 -4.66 5.77 -5.47
C GLY A 295 -5.90 6.33 -4.80
N TYR A 296 -7.08 5.83 -5.08
CA TYR A 296 -8.34 6.30 -4.48
C TYR A 296 -8.34 6.13 -2.95
N GLN A 297 -8.73 7.20 -2.28
CA GLN A 297 -8.89 7.29 -0.82
C GLN A 297 -9.69 8.53 -0.39
N ASP A 298 -9.86 9.50 -1.27
CA ASP A 298 -10.64 10.70 -1.07
C ASP A 298 -12.06 10.47 -1.61
N LEU A 299 -13.07 10.65 -0.76
CA LEU A 299 -14.47 10.41 -1.13
C LEU A 299 -14.99 11.43 -2.11
N ASP A 300 -14.51 12.68 -2.09
CA ASP A 300 -14.92 13.72 -3.04
C ASP A 300 -14.36 13.42 -4.43
N GLU A 301 -13.09 12.97 -4.53
CA GLU A 301 -12.50 12.50 -5.80
C GLU A 301 -13.25 11.28 -6.37
N MET A 302 -13.70 10.37 -5.50
CA MET A 302 -14.47 9.20 -5.92
C MET A 302 -15.89 9.60 -6.38
N GLU A 303 -16.55 10.49 -5.67
CA GLU A 303 -17.88 11.02 -6.06
C GLU A 303 -17.78 11.72 -7.42
N ASP A 304 -16.79 12.58 -7.62
CA ASP A 304 -16.56 13.28 -8.88
C ASP A 304 -16.30 12.34 -10.06
N ALA A 305 -15.53 11.29 -9.84
CA ALA A 305 -15.24 10.30 -10.89
C ALA A 305 -16.52 9.58 -11.38
N ILE A 306 -17.42 9.26 -10.46
CA ILE A 306 -18.70 8.61 -10.79
C ILE A 306 -19.69 9.64 -11.33
N ALA A 307 -19.89 10.77 -10.67
CA ALA A 307 -20.84 11.82 -11.06
C ALA A 307 -20.56 12.37 -12.46
N SER A 308 -19.27 12.53 -12.82
CA SER A 308 -18.86 12.97 -14.16
C SER A 308 -18.92 11.87 -15.23
N GLY A 309 -19.27 10.63 -14.86
CA GLY A 309 -19.37 9.52 -15.79
C GLY A 309 -18.04 8.97 -16.31
N LYS A 310 -16.90 9.34 -15.68
CA LYS A 310 -15.56 8.87 -16.07
C LYS A 310 -15.34 7.39 -15.74
N ALA A 311 -16.03 6.89 -14.74
CA ALA A 311 -16.06 5.48 -14.36
C ALA A 311 -17.46 5.11 -13.86
N ASP A 312 -17.81 3.81 -13.84
CA ASP A 312 -19.06 3.31 -13.27
C ASP A 312 -18.86 2.84 -11.83
N LEU A 313 -17.68 2.31 -11.53
CA LEU A 313 -17.33 1.67 -10.27
C LEU A 313 -15.89 2.05 -9.89
N ILE A 314 -15.58 2.03 -8.60
CA ILE A 314 -14.26 2.32 -8.07
C ILE A 314 -13.78 1.15 -7.20
N SER A 315 -12.58 0.66 -7.47
CA SER A 315 -11.93 -0.37 -6.67
C SER A 315 -10.75 0.20 -5.90
N MET A 316 -10.54 -0.28 -4.70
CA MET A 316 -9.44 0.12 -3.84
C MET A 316 -8.86 -1.10 -3.11
N ALA A 317 -7.53 -1.18 -3.03
CA ALA A 317 -6.85 -2.10 -2.11
C ALA A 317 -6.44 -1.35 -0.84
N ARG A 318 -5.45 -0.46 -0.96
CA ARG A 318 -4.79 0.18 0.18
C ARG A 318 -5.65 1.21 0.91
N GLY A 319 -6.64 1.82 0.24
CA GLY A 319 -7.64 2.67 0.90
C GLY A 319 -8.36 1.90 2.00
N TRP A 320 -8.87 0.69 1.67
CA TRP A 320 -9.52 -0.19 2.65
C TRP A 320 -8.57 -0.78 3.71
N LEU A 321 -7.26 -0.84 3.45
CA LEU A 321 -6.28 -1.23 4.46
C LEU A 321 -6.00 -0.11 5.45
N ALA A 322 -5.93 1.13 4.97
CA ALA A 322 -5.74 2.31 5.81
C ALA A 322 -6.97 2.58 6.66
N ASP A 323 -8.16 2.46 6.06
CA ASP A 323 -9.44 2.69 6.72
C ASP A 323 -10.48 1.62 6.33
N PRO A 324 -10.66 0.58 7.14
CA PRO A 324 -11.68 -0.43 6.87
C PRO A 324 -13.13 0.09 6.98
N ASN A 325 -13.35 1.28 7.59
CA ASN A 325 -14.65 1.93 7.73
C ASN A 325 -14.94 3.03 6.68
N LEU A 326 -14.16 3.08 5.61
CA LEU A 326 -14.24 4.11 4.58
C LEU A 326 -15.67 4.27 4.02
N GLY A 327 -16.33 3.17 3.68
CA GLY A 327 -17.69 3.21 3.15
C GLY A 327 -18.73 3.67 4.18
N THR A 328 -18.60 3.26 5.45
CA THR A 328 -19.45 3.76 6.55
C THR A 328 -19.33 5.28 6.68
N LYS A 329 -18.11 5.81 6.61
CA LYS A 329 -17.86 7.26 6.64
C LYS A 329 -18.47 7.96 5.42
N ALA A 330 -18.47 7.31 4.25
CA ALA A 330 -19.16 7.83 3.08
C ALA A 330 -20.68 7.94 3.32
N TYR A 331 -21.33 6.90 3.86
CA TYR A 331 -22.76 6.93 4.19
C TYR A 331 -23.12 8.00 5.24
N GLU A 332 -22.19 8.32 6.13
CA GLU A 332 -22.35 9.32 7.17
C GLU A 332 -21.93 10.74 6.73
N GLY A 333 -21.45 10.91 5.49
CA GLY A 333 -20.99 12.19 4.96
C GLY A 333 -19.71 12.73 5.59
N ARG A 334 -18.88 11.85 6.17
CA ARG A 334 -17.67 12.18 6.96
C ARG A 334 -16.38 11.87 6.19
N GLY A 335 -16.24 12.41 4.97
CA GLY A 335 -15.04 12.18 4.14
C GLY A 335 -13.75 12.62 4.81
N GLU A 336 -13.78 13.69 5.56
CA GLU A 336 -12.63 14.25 6.29
C GLU A 336 -12.13 13.30 7.41
N ASP A 337 -12.95 12.33 7.81
CA ASP A 337 -12.59 11.35 8.83
C ASP A 337 -11.94 10.10 8.25
N VAL A 338 -11.83 9.98 6.93
CA VAL A 338 -11.16 8.84 6.28
C VAL A 338 -9.66 8.90 6.55
N VAL A 339 -9.11 7.79 7.07
CA VAL A 339 -7.66 7.66 7.31
C VAL A 339 -6.94 7.57 5.97
N PRO A 340 -6.12 8.56 5.58
CA PRO A 340 -5.48 8.54 4.28
C PRO A 340 -4.32 7.53 4.21
N CYS A 341 -4.28 6.75 3.14
CA CYS A 341 -3.15 5.88 2.84
C CYS A 341 -1.95 6.71 2.39
N VAL A 342 -0.81 6.56 3.04
CA VAL A 342 0.43 7.29 2.70
C VAL A 342 1.20 6.69 1.51
N LYS A 343 0.62 5.75 0.77
CA LYS A 343 1.15 5.14 -0.46
C LYS A 343 2.59 4.60 -0.35
N CYS A 344 3.02 4.19 0.84
CA CYS A 344 4.39 3.77 1.16
C CYS A 344 4.73 2.31 0.78
N MET A 345 3.79 1.53 0.28
CA MET A 345 3.92 0.09 -0.05
C MET A 345 4.29 -0.85 1.11
N ARG A 346 4.32 -0.37 2.36
CA ARG A 346 4.73 -1.18 3.51
C ARG A 346 3.84 -2.42 3.71
N CYS A 347 2.54 -2.33 3.45
CA CYS A 347 1.62 -3.46 3.51
C CYS A 347 1.96 -4.53 2.46
N HIS A 348 2.28 -4.14 1.23
CA HIS A 348 2.70 -5.07 0.18
C HIS A 348 4.03 -5.73 0.53
N ASP A 349 5.05 -4.94 0.88
CA ASP A 349 6.39 -5.45 1.13
C ASP A 349 6.41 -6.36 2.36
N SER A 350 5.69 -6.01 3.44
CA SER A 350 5.59 -6.88 4.62
C SER A 350 4.89 -8.21 4.32
N ALA A 351 3.87 -8.19 3.45
CA ALA A 351 3.13 -9.39 3.12
C ALA A 351 3.87 -10.33 2.15
N CYS A 352 4.59 -9.74 1.16
CA CYS A 352 5.06 -10.50 0.00
C CYS A 352 6.59 -10.57 -0.11
N ILE A 353 7.35 -9.69 0.55
CA ILE A 353 8.81 -9.56 0.31
C ILE A 353 9.62 -9.71 1.58
N ASP A 354 9.28 -8.96 2.64
CA ASP A 354 10.13 -8.82 3.83
C ASP A 354 10.01 -10.00 4.81
N GLY A 355 9.03 -10.89 4.65
CA GLY A 355 8.78 -12.01 5.56
C GLY A 355 8.48 -11.59 7.00
N ILE A 356 7.88 -10.42 7.20
CA ILE A 356 7.47 -9.89 8.50
C ILE A 356 5.96 -9.86 8.63
N ALA A 357 5.46 -9.58 9.84
CA ALA A 357 4.02 -9.45 10.08
C ALA A 357 3.38 -8.43 9.14
N PHE A 358 2.18 -8.74 8.65
CA PHE A 358 1.38 -7.85 7.80
C PHE A 358 1.04 -6.57 8.56
N VAL A 359 1.46 -5.42 8.05
CA VAL A 359 1.34 -4.13 8.72
C VAL A 359 0.92 -3.01 7.78
N CYS A 360 0.25 -2.00 8.33
CA CYS A 360 0.01 -0.72 7.67
C CYS A 360 0.73 0.40 8.42
N THR A 361 1.14 1.45 7.72
CA THR A 361 1.81 2.60 8.32
C THR A 361 0.84 3.43 9.17
N VAL A 362 -0.42 3.54 8.76
CA VAL A 362 -1.41 4.42 9.38
C VAL A 362 -2.52 3.67 10.14
N ASN A 363 -2.70 2.38 9.87
CA ASN A 363 -3.65 1.54 10.58
C ASN A 363 -2.91 0.60 11.53
N PRO A 364 -2.91 0.86 12.84
CA PRO A 364 -2.20 0.04 13.82
C PRO A 364 -2.81 -1.35 14.03
N LEU A 365 -4.07 -1.56 13.62
CA LEU A 365 -4.79 -2.83 13.78
C LEU A 365 -4.46 -3.85 12.69
N MET A 366 -3.86 -3.40 11.57
CA MET A 366 -3.56 -4.28 10.45
C MET A 366 -2.81 -5.54 10.89
N GLY A 367 -3.37 -6.70 10.53
CA GLY A 367 -2.82 -8.03 10.84
C GLY A 367 -3.15 -8.57 12.23
N ILE A 368 -3.85 -7.79 13.07
CA ILE A 368 -4.30 -8.20 14.41
C ILE A 368 -5.78 -7.92 14.66
N GLU A 369 -6.54 -7.63 13.60
CA GLU A 369 -7.96 -7.25 13.71
C GLU A 369 -8.79 -8.29 14.46
N HIS A 370 -8.55 -9.57 14.21
CA HIS A 370 -9.24 -10.70 14.85
C HIS A 370 -8.94 -10.83 16.35
N GLU A 371 -7.77 -10.40 16.80
CA GLU A 371 -7.42 -10.36 18.23
C GLU A 371 -8.04 -9.15 18.92
N MET A 372 -8.10 -8.01 18.23
CA MET A 372 -8.60 -6.76 18.80
C MET A 372 -10.07 -6.82 19.14
N GLU A 373 -10.90 -7.51 18.37
CA GLU A 373 -12.31 -7.76 18.71
C GLU A 373 -12.47 -8.48 20.07
N LYS A 374 -11.47 -9.31 20.45
CA LYS A 374 -11.44 -10.02 21.73
C LYS A 374 -10.80 -9.19 22.85
N LEU A 375 -9.82 -8.35 22.53
CA LEU A 375 -8.99 -7.62 23.48
C LEU A 375 -9.48 -6.20 23.78
N ASP A 376 -10.15 -5.54 22.83
CA ASP A 376 -10.64 -4.18 22.98
C ASP A 376 -11.91 -4.13 23.84
N LYS A 377 -11.72 -4.38 25.14
CA LYS A 377 -12.77 -4.22 26.14
C LYS A 377 -12.74 -2.80 26.69
N PRO A 378 -13.89 -2.23 27.07
CA PRO A 378 -13.93 -0.96 27.77
C PRO A 378 -12.97 -0.98 29.00
N PRO A 379 -12.26 0.11 29.27
CA PRO A 379 -11.38 0.19 30.43
C PRO A 379 -12.20 0.02 31.71
N LYS A 380 -11.63 -0.65 32.72
CA LYS A 380 -12.30 -0.84 34.01
C LYS A 380 -12.54 0.48 34.73
N GLU A 381 -11.63 1.43 34.55
CA GLU A 381 -11.66 2.76 35.17
C GLU A 381 -11.19 3.79 34.15
N LEU A 382 -11.86 4.94 34.13
CA LEU A 382 -11.40 6.08 33.35
C LEU A 382 -10.24 6.74 34.06
N LYS A 383 -9.16 7.01 33.33
CA LYS A 383 -7.90 7.54 33.86
C LYS A 383 -7.59 8.91 33.32
N LYS A 384 -6.80 9.66 34.04
CA LYS A 384 -6.19 10.90 33.59
C LYS A 384 -4.83 10.58 32.96
N VAL A 385 -4.70 10.81 31.67
CA VAL A 385 -3.53 10.43 30.87
C VAL A 385 -2.82 11.66 30.36
N ALA A 386 -1.52 11.78 30.60
CA ALA A 386 -0.68 12.76 29.94
C ALA A 386 0.01 12.11 28.74
N VAL A 387 0.04 12.82 27.62
CA VAL A 387 0.87 12.47 26.45
C VAL A 387 1.87 13.59 26.24
N VAL A 388 3.16 13.25 26.20
CA VAL A 388 4.25 14.24 26.07
C VAL A 388 4.92 14.10 24.72
N GLY A 389 4.68 15.09 23.85
CA GLY A 389 5.15 15.17 22.47
C GLY A 389 4.02 15.05 21.45
N GLY A 390 3.87 16.04 20.56
CA GLY A 390 2.82 16.17 19.55
C GLY A 390 3.20 15.64 18.16
N GLY A 391 4.18 14.72 18.08
CA GLY A 391 4.49 13.99 16.84
C GLY A 391 3.49 12.87 16.54
N PRO A 392 3.68 12.09 15.45
CA PRO A 392 2.71 11.06 15.04
C PRO A 392 2.43 10.01 16.12
N ALA A 393 3.43 9.62 16.92
CA ALA A 393 3.23 8.71 18.04
C ALA A 393 2.34 9.33 19.13
N GLY A 394 2.64 10.58 19.55
CA GLY A 394 1.86 11.24 20.59
C GLY A 394 0.42 11.53 20.16
N MET A 395 0.21 12.03 18.94
CA MET A 395 -1.12 12.27 18.39
C MET A 395 -1.95 10.98 18.33
N GLN A 396 -1.35 9.88 17.83
CA GLN A 396 -2.02 8.57 17.79
C GLN A 396 -2.34 8.06 19.20
N ALA A 397 -1.41 8.19 20.16
CA ALA A 397 -1.64 7.76 21.54
C ALA A 397 -2.78 8.54 22.20
N ALA A 398 -2.78 9.87 22.03
CA ALA A 398 -3.81 10.76 22.57
C ALA A 398 -5.20 10.42 22.03
N LEU A 399 -5.33 10.27 20.70
CA LEU A 399 -6.58 9.88 20.06
C LEU A 399 -7.05 8.51 20.53
N THR A 400 -6.15 7.52 20.61
CA THR A 400 -6.50 6.17 21.04
C THR A 400 -6.99 6.15 22.49
N ALA A 401 -6.29 6.83 23.41
CA ALA A 401 -6.68 6.91 24.81
C ALA A 401 -8.00 7.66 24.99
N ALA A 402 -8.21 8.77 24.28
CA ALA A 402 -9.46 9.54 24.31
C ALA A 402 -10.65 8.73 23.75
N ASN A 403 -10.46 7.97 22.67
CA ASN A 403 -11.50 7.09 22.09
C ASN A 403 -11.91 5.96 23.07
N ARG A 404 -11.03 5.58 24.00
CA ARG A 404 -11.36 4.66 25.09
C ARG A 404 -12.08 5.34 26.26
N GLY A 405 -12.26 6.67 26.21
CA GLY A 405 -12.97 7.46 27.23
C GLY A 405 -12.07 8.04 28.31
N HIS A 406 -10.74 7.88 28.24
CA HIS A 406 -9.83 8.50 29.20
C HIS A 406 -9.78 10.03 29.05
N HIS A 407 -9.46 10.74 30.14
CA HIS A 407 -9.20 12.18 30.15
C HIS A 407 -7.75 12.43 29.72
N VAL A 408 -7.57 12.99 28.54
CA VAL A 408 -6.23 13.09 27.92
C VAL A 408 -5.79 14.55 27.79
N THR A 409 -4.58 14.84 28.26
CA THR A 409 -3.87 16.10 27.99
C THR A 409 -2.60 15.80 27.21
N LEU A 410 -2.48 16.41 26.01
CA LEU A 410 -1.28 16.33 25.17
C LEU A 410 -0.45 17.59 25.33
N PHE A 411 0.82 17.44 25.72
CA PHE A 411 1.80 18.52 25.84
C PHE A 411 2.76 18.49 24.66
N GLU A 412 2.92 19.62 23.98
CA GLU A 412 3.90 19.82 22.90
C GLU A 412 4.76 21.04 23.18
N GLU A 413 6.11 20.88 23.14
CA GLU A 413 7.04 21.96 23.42
C GLU A 413 7.07 23.06 22.35
N LYS A 414 6.65 22.75 21.11
CA LYS A 414 6.53 23.69 20.00
C LYS A 414 5.11 24.28 19.90
N GLU A 415 5.00 25.35 19.14
CA GLU A 415 3.70 25.98 18.84
C GLU A 415 2.86 25.20 17.82
N THR A 416 3.39 24.11 17.25
CA THR A 416 2.73 23.32 16.21
C THR A 416 2.87 21.82 16.46
N LEU A 417 1.79 21.09 16.15
CA LEU A 417 1.81 19.62 16.10
C LEU A 417 2.54 19.11 14.85
N GLY A 418 2.78 17.79 14.79
CA GLY A 418 3.38 17.09 13.66
C GLY A 418 4.78 16.52 13.91
N GLY A 419 5.55 17.14 14.82
CA GLY A 419 6.90 16.65 15.16
C GLY A 419 7.80 16.52 13.92
N GLN A 420 8.39 15.33 13.71
CA GLN A 420 9.25 15.07 12.53
C GLN A 420 8.49 15.05 11.20
N LEU A 421 7.17 14.88 11.19
CA LEU A 421 6.39 14.94 9.96
C LEU A 421 6.45 16.34 9.31
N ASN A 422 6.66 17.41 10.08
CA ASN A 422 6.80 18.77 9.55
C ASN A 422 8.02 18.95 8.63
N PHE A 423 8.94 18.01 8.62
CA PHE A 423 10.06 17.94 7.69
C PHE A 423 9.87 16.82 6.66
N ALA A 424 9.44 15.65 7.11
CA ALA A 424 9.35 14.46 6.29
C ALA A 424 8.29 14.54 5.18
N ASP A 425 7.31 15.43 5.28
CA ASP A 425 6.21 15.61 4.32
C ASP A 425 6.41 16.80 3.37
N TYR A 426 7.53 17.52 3.47
CA TYR A 426 7.76 18.76 2.74
C TYR A 426 7.91 18.53 1.22
N ALA A 427 8.66 17.49 0.83
CA ALA A 427 8.87 17.19 -0.58
C ALA A 427 7.54 16.85 -1.28
N GLN A 428 7.35 17.34 -2.52
CA GLN A 428 6.11 17.17 -3.27
C GLN A 428 5.70 15.70 -3.41
N PHE A 429 6.67 14.80 -3.59
CA PHE A 429 6.42 13.36 -3.64
C PHE A 429 6.04 12.73 -2.29
N LYS A 430 5.92 13.54 -1.23
CA LYS A 430 5.43 13.14 0.10
C LYS A 430 4.02 13.67 0.42
N HIS A 431 3.30 14.20 -0.56
CA HIS A 431 1.96 14.78 -0.36
C HIS A 431 1.00 13.88 0.43
N SER A 432 1.07 12.56 0.21
CA SER A 432 0.24 11.60 0.96
C SER A 432 0.59 11.53 2.45
N LEU A 433 1.86 11.81 2.81
CA LEU A 433 2.28 11.89 4.22
C LEU A 433 1.81 13.19 4.86
N ALA A 434 1.81 14.30 4.11
CA ALA A 434 1.23 15.57 4.53
C ALA A 434 -0.28 15.41 4.84
N LYS A 435 -1.04 14.79 3.93
CA LYS A 435 -2.47 14.47 4.17
C LYS A 435 -2.67 13.69 5.48
N TYR A 436 -1.80 12.74 5.81
CA TYR A 436 -1.89 11.98 7.05
C TYR A 436 -1.57 12.82 8.30
N LYS A 437 -0.57 13.69 8.24
CA LYS A 437 -0.29 14.65 9.32
C LYS A 437 -1.50 15.54 9.59
N ASP A 438 -2.05 16.15 8.54
CA ASP A 438 -3.21 17.04 8.63
C ASP A 438 -4.45 16.30 9.15
N TYR A 439 -4.66 15.05 8.73
CA TYR A 439 -5.69 14.17 9.28
C TYR A 439 -5.53 13.99 10.81
N LEU A 440 -4.34 13.68 11.32
CA LEU A 440 -4.13 13.52 12.76
C LEU A 440 -4.41 14.80 13.54
N ILE A 441 -3.97 15.95 13.03
CA ILE A 441 -4.22 17.26 13.63
C ILE A 441 -5.72 17.56 13.63
N TYR A 442 -6.39 17.31 12.51
CA TYR A 442 -7.84 17.48 12.39
C TYR A 442 -8.62 16.58 13.36
N GLN A 443 -8.25 15.31 13.48
CA GLN A 443 -8.90 14.40 14.42
C GLN A 443 -8.70 14.85 15.88
N LEU A 444 -7.53 15.35 16.24
CA LEU A 444 -7.29 15.93 17.57
C LEU A 444 -8.20 17.13 17.83
N SER A 445 -8.37 18.02 16.85
CA SER A 445 -9.23 19.20 16.99
C SER A 445 -10.71 18.87 17.25
N LYS A 446 -11.15 17.69 16.81
CA LYS A 446 -12.53 17.18 17.02
C LYS A 446 -12.67 16.34 18.29
N SER A 447 -11.56 15.91 18.86
CA SER A 447 -11.52 15.01 20.01
C SER A 447 -11.64 15.76 21.34
N PRO A 448 -11.97 15.08 22.45
CA PRO A 448 -11.95 15.67 23.78
C PRO A 448 -10.53 15.83 24.37
N VAL A 449 -9.46 15.65 23.57
CA VAL A 449 -8.08 15.81 24.02
C VAL A 449 -7.78 17.28 24.29
N GLU A 450 -7.29 17.58 25.49
CA GLU A 450 -6.73 18.90 25.81
C GLU A 450 -5.34 19.03 25.22
N VAL A 451 -5.13 19.95 24.27
CA VAL A 451 -3.82 20.17 23.61
C VAL A 451 -3.16 21.43 24.16
N ALA A 452 -1.99 21.26 24.79
CA ALA A 452 -1.17 22.34 25.33
C ALA A 452 0.07 22.55 24.46
N LEU A 453 0.03 23.52 23.54
CA LEU A 453 1.14 23.90 22.67
C LEU A 453 2.08 24.90 23.39
N GLY A 454 3.35 24.94 22.97
CA GLY A 454 4.39 25.79 23.58
C GLY A 454 4.76 25.37 25.01
N VAL A 455 4.33 24.17 25.45
CA VAL A 455 4.50 23.69 26.82
C VAL A 455 5.46 22.51 26.86
N LYS A 456 6.66 22.75 27.35
CA LYS A 456 7.62 21.68 27.67
C LYS A 456 7.22 21.04 29.00
N ALA A 457 6.60 19.86 28.95
CA ALA A 457 6.21 19.13 30.15
C ALA A 457 7.44 18.78 31.01
N THR A 458 7.31 18.95 32.32
CA THR A 458 8.32 18.53 33.31
C THR A 458 7.73 17.48 34.22
N ARG A 459 8.61 16.72 34.88
CA ARG A 459 8.21 15.71 35.88
C ARG A 459 7.35 16.32 37.00
N GLU A 460 7.71 17.51 37.48
CA GLU A 460 6.99 18.22 38.54
C GLU A 460 5.56 18.62 38.09
N MET A 461 5.41 19.06 36.82
CA MET A 461 4.08 19.36 36.24
C MET A 461 3.23 18.11 36.19
N LEU A 462 3.81 16.97 35.76
CA LEU A 462 3.08 15.70 35.64
C LEU A 462 2.64 15.15 37.01
N VAL A 463 3.53 15.20 38.00
CA VAL A 463 3.19 14.80 39.38
C VAL A 463 2.09 15.71 39.94
N LYS A 464 2.25 17.03 39.84
CA LYS A 464 1.26 18.02 40.30
C LYS A 464 -0.09 17.88 39.59
N GLY A 465 -0.07 17.44 38.32
CA GLY A 465 -1.24 17.19 37.50
C GLY A 465 -2.04 15.97 37.94
N ASN A 466 -1.53 15.12 38.84
CA ASN A 466 -2.15 13.87 39.30
C ASN A 466 -2.60 12.97 38.13
N PHE A 467 -1.70 12.74 37.17
CA PHE A 467 -1.95 11.81 36.08
C PHE A 467 -1.77 10.36 36.56
N ASP A 468 -2.64 9.46 36.10
CA ASP A 468 -2.57 8.02 36.37
C ASP A 468 -1.55 7.32 35.47
N ALA A 469 -1.39 7.85 34.23
CA ALA A 469 -0.47 7.34 33.23
C ALA A 469 0.14 8.48 32.39
N VAL A 470 1.39 8.28 31.99
CA VAL A 470 2.13 9.20 31.12
C VAL A 470 2.68 8.43 29.91
N ILE A 471 2.29 8.85 28.71
CA ILE A 471 2.85 8.34 27.45
C ILE A 471 3.90 9.33 26.95
N VAL A 472 5.15 8.90 26.94
CA VAL A 472 6.29 9.72 26.54
C VAL A 472 6.62 9.48 25.07
N ALA A 473 6.45 10.50 24.23
CA ALA A 473 6.62 10.47 22.78
C ALA A 473 7.52 11.62 22.28
N VAL A 474 8.57 11.96 23.03
CA VAL A 474 9.43 13.15 22.80
C VAL A 474 10.36 13.03 21.57
N GLY A 475 10.34 11.90 20.85
CA GLY A 475 10.97 11.74 19.54
C GLY A 475 12.50 11.63 19.57
N ALA A 476 13.13 12.05 18.47
CA ALA A 476 14.58 11.98 18.25
C ALA A 476 15.11 13.30 17.68
N SER A 477 16.45 13.49 17.76
CA SER A 477 17.17 14.60 17.17
C SER A 477 18.07 14.11 16.03
N PRO A 478 18.41 14.94 15.04
CA PRO A 478 19.38 14.59 14.01
C PRO A 478 20.72 14.13 14.65
N LEU A 479 21.27 13.05 14.11
CA LEU A 479 22.60 12.59 14.53
C LEU A 479 23.66 13.42 13.82
N ILE A 480 24.49 14.11 14.61
CA ILE A 480 25.69 14.78 14.13
C ILE A 480 26.88 13.86 14.33
N LEU A 481 27.62 13.57 13.26
CA LEU A 481 28.80 12.72 13.32
C LEU A 481 29.92 13.42 14.11
N PRO A 482 30.66 12.68 14.95
CA PRO A 482 31.80 13.26 15.71
C PRO A 482 33.07 13.33 14.85
N ILE A 483 33.01 14.12 13.76
CA ILE A 483 34.09 14.33 12.79
C ILE A 483 34.50 15.81 12.77
N PRO A 484 35.76 16.15 12.42
CA PRO A 484 36.18 17.54 12.24
C PRO A 484 35.29 18.27 11.22
N GLY A 485 34.86 19.50 11.54
CA GLY A 485 34.04 20.34 10.67
C GLY A 485 32.57 19.96 10.61
N ALA A 486 32.07 19.05 11.46
CA ALA A 486 30.66 18.61 11.46
C ALA A 486 29.67 19.78 11.66
N GLU A 487 30.09 20.86 12.33
CA GLU A 487 29.29 22.08 12.52
C GLU A 487 29.03 22.86 11.23
N MET A 488 29.76 22.58 10.16
CA MET A 488 29.56 23.19 8.85
C MET A 488 28.41 22.52 8.06
N ALA A 489 27.95 21.34 8.49
CA ALA A 489 26.89 20.61 7.82
C ALA A 489 25.50 21.02 8.33
N VAL A 490 24.56 21.19 7.41
CA VAL A 490 23.14 21.39 7.73
C VAL A 490 22.49 20.03 7.96
N PRO A 491 21.88 19.73 9.12
CA PRO A 491 21.13 18.50 9.30
C PRO A 491 19.95 18.40 8.31
N ALA A 492 19.75 17.25 7.69
CA ALA A 492 18.77 17.05 6.63
C ALA A 492 17.34 17.58 6.93
N PRO A 493 16.78 17.44 8.16
CA PRO A 493 15.46 18.01 8.46
C PRO A 493 15.38 19.55 8.32
N TYR A 494 16.50 20.26 8.42
CA TYR A 494 16.54 21.73 8.36
C TYR A 494 16.85 22.27 6.95
N VAL A 495 17.03 21.39 5.98
CA VAL A 495 17.20 21.75 4.57
C VAL A 495 15.87 22.21 3.98
N TYR A 496 14.79 21.51 4.34
CA TYR A 496 13.46 21.72 3.76
C TYR A 496 12.90 23.12 4.10
N GLY A 497 12.59 23.89 3.05
CA GLY A 497 12.18 25.28 3.12
C GLY A 497 13.36 26.29 3.10
N ASN A 498 14.60 25.80 3.20
CA ASN A 498 15.83 26.59 3.21
C ASN A 498 16.79 26.17 2.06
N GLU A 499 16.32 25.42 1.07
CA GLU A 499 17.14 24.86 0.00
C GLU A 499 17.95 25.94 -0.75
N LYS A 500 17.37 27.13 -0.88
CA LYS A 500 17.99 28.29 -1.55
C LYS A 500 19.19 28.88 -0.81
N GLU A 501 19.37 28.54 0.46
CA GLU A 501 20.52 28.98 1.27
C GLU A 501 21.75 28.09 1.00
N LEU A 502 21.56 26.94 0.34
CA LEU A 502 22.65 26.05 -0.03
C LEU A 502 23.30 26.49 -1.35
N ASP A 503 24.59 26.24 -1.46
CA ASP A 503 25.32 26.40 -2.70
C ASP A 503 24.79 25.44 -3.78
N ARG A 504 25.14 25.72 -5.04
CA ARG A 504 24.74 24.87 -6.16
C ARG A 504 25.26 23.44 -6.00
N SER A 505 26.49 23.26 -5.53
CA SER A 505 27.11 21.95 -5.32
C SER A 505 26.96 21.49 -3.88
N VAL A 506 26.25 20.38 -3.68
CA VAL A 506 25.89 19.85 -2.35
C VAL A 506 26.35 18.41 -2.21
N VAL A 507 26.99 18.10 -1.08
CA VAL A 507 27.23 16.71 -0.64
C VAL A 507 26.27 16.35 0.48
N VAL A 508 25.52 15.25 0.31
CA VAL A 508 24.66 14.66 1.33
C VAL A 508 25.38 13.47 1.97
N ILE A 509 25.70 13.57 3.25
CA ILE A 509 26.37 12.51 4.02
C ILE A 509 25.31 11.58 4.61
N GLY A 510 25.26 10.33 4.12
CA GLY A 510 24.32 9.28 4.46
C GLY A 510 23.33 8.99 3.33
N GLY A 511 23.37 7.75 2.83
CA GLY A 511 22.54 7.23 1.72
C GLY A 511 21.36 6.39 2.19
N GLY A 512 20.88 6.58 3.41
CA GLY A 512 19.61 6.05 3.89
C GLY A 512 18.41 6.75 3.25
N GLN A 513 17.19 6.36 3.64
CA GLN A 513 15.95 6.90 3.05
C GLN A 513 15.90 8.43 3.13
N VAL A 514 16.19 9.03 4.30
CA VAL A 514 16.16 10.48 4.47
C VAL A 514 17.18 11.19 3.57
N GLY A 515 18.42 10.68 3.50
CA GLY A 515 19.45 11.30 2.67
C GLY A 515 19.15 11.25 1.18
N CYS A 516 18.65 10.10 0.68
CA CYS A 516 18.27 9.95 -0.72
C CYS A 516 17.02 10.78 -1.08
N GLU A 517 16.03 10.90 -0.19
CA GLU A 517 14.88 11.78 -0.37
C GLU A 517 15.30 13.26 -0.39
N THR A 518 16.19 13.67 0.53
CA THR A 518 16.74 15.03 0.54
C THR A 518 17.54 15.32 -0.74
N ALA A 519 18.35 14.35 -1.20
CA ALA A 519 19.11 14.48 -2.44
C ALA A 519 18.19 14.65 -3.67
N LEU A 520 17.11 13.86 -3.75
CA LEU A 520 16.11 13.99 -4.82
C LEU A 520 15.43 15.37 -4.78
N GLN A 521 14.99 15.83 -3.61
CA GLN A 521 14.41 17.16 -3.44
C GLN A 521 15.37 18.27 -3.91
N LEU A 522 16.65 18.20 -3.51
CA LEU A 522 17.63 19.20 -3.87
C LEU A 522 17.91 19.23 -5.37
N VAL A 523 18.03 18.05 -6.02
CA VAL A 523 18.29 18.00 -7.46
C VAL A 523 17.10 18.51 -8.28
N GLU A 524 15.86 18.27 -7.82
CA GLU A 524 14.64 18.85 -8.41
C GLU A 524 14.57 20.38 -8.25
N GLN A 525 15.27 20.94 -7.25
CA GLN A 525 15.42 22.38 -7.04
C GLN A 525 16.62 22.98 -7.79
N GLY A 526 17.36 22.17 -8.58
CA GLY A 526 18.43 22.62 -9.46
C GLY A 526 19.85 22.56 -8.87
N HIS A 527 20.04 21.88 -7.75
CA HIS A 527 21.36 21.63 -7.18
C HIS A 527 22.08 20.47 -7.89
N ASP A 528 23.41 20.49 -7.87
CA ASP A 528 24.27 19.37 -8.28
C ASP A 528 24.62 18.56 -7.01
N VAL A 529 24.08 17.35 -6.87
CA VAL A 529 24.09 16.62 -5.61
C VAL A 529 24.94 15.36 -5.69
N THR A 530 25.76 15.12 -4.67
CA THR A 530 26.47 13.85 -4.47
C THR A 530 26.09 13.26 -3.11
N VAL A 531 25.51 12.05 -3.12
CA VAL A 531 25.25 11.28 -1.90
C VAL A 531 26.48 10.44 -1.55
N LEU A 532 27.02 10.62 -0.36
CA LEU A 532 28.14 9.83 0.20
C LEU A 532 27.59 8.82 1.21
N GLU A 533 27.75 7.53 0.92
CA GLU A 533 27.28 6.43 1.78
C GLU A 533 28.44 5.50 2.16
N MET A 534 28.54 5.17 3.44
CA MET A 534 29.60 4.29 3.96
C MET A 534 29.38 2.81 3.64
N GLN A 535 28.13 2.40 3.40
CA GLN A 535 27.79 1.03 3.00
C GLN A 535 27.95 0.86 1.49
N GLU A 536 27.98 -0.39 1.02
CA GLU A 536 28.06 -0.73 -0.39
C GLU A 536 26.79 -0.38 -1.19
N LYS A 537 25.67 -0.16 -0.50
CA LYS A 537 24.36 0.13 -1.11
C LYS A 537 23.66 1.25 -0.36
N ILE A 538 22.98 2.10 -1.14
CA ILE A 538 22.05 3.09 -0.59
C ILE A 538 20.69 2.46 -0.24
N LEU A 539 19.89 3.17 0.56
CA LEU A 539 18.48 2.84 0.87
C LEU A 539 18.29 1.46 1.53
N VAL A 540 19.27 0.97 2.28
CA VAL A 540 19.18 -0.34 2.95
C VAL A 540 18.09 -0.39 4.03
N ASP A 541 17.71 0.76 4.57
CA ASP A 541 16.65 0.95 5.58
C ASP A 541 15.24 1.10 4.98
N ALA A 542 15.13 1.30 3.66
CA ALA A 542 13.86 1.43 2.97
C ALA A 542 13.26 0.07 2.61
N SER A 543 11.92 -0.02 2.54
CA SER A 543 11.24 -1.21 2.02
C SER A 543 11.57 -1.42 0.54
N ALA A 544 11.51 -2.66 0.08
CA ALA A 544 11.97 -3.06 -1.25
C ALA A 544 11.30 -2.28 -2.39
N SER A 545 9.98 -2.15 -2.36
CA SER A 545 9.23 -1.40 -3.39
C SER A 545 9.60 0.09 -3.39
N TYR A 546 9.72 0.69 -2.22
CA TYR A 546 10.08 2.11 -2.09
C TYR A 546 11.52 2.38 -2.54
N ARG A 547 12.47 1.52 -2.13
CA ARG A 547 13.86 1.55 -2.58
C ARG A 547 13.96 1.54 -4.10
N ASN A 548 13.32 0.56 -4.74
CA ASN A 548 13.35 0.43 -6.19
C ASN A 548 12.80 1.68 -6.89
N ARG A 549 11.72 2.26 -6.35
CA ARG A 549 11.11 3.45 -6.96
C ARG A 549 11.97 4.69 -6.77
N LEU A 550 12.47 4.94 -5.56
CA LEU A 550 13.32 6.10 -5.27
C LEU A 550 14.64 6.03 -6.04
N THR A 551 15.31 4.87 -6.08
CA THR A 551 16.53 4.67 -6.87
C THR A 551 16.31 4.99 -8.36
N ARG A 552 15.17 4.57 -8.92
CA ARG A 552 14.82 4.88 -10.31
C ARG A 552 14.62 6.38 -10.51
N ASN A 553 13.88 7.04 -9.62
CA ASN A 553 13.65 8.48 -9.73
C ASN A 553 14.96 9.27 -9.64
N MET A 554 15.84 8.88 -8.70
CA MET A 554 17.20 9.45 -8.62
C MET A 554 17.98 9.28 -9.93
N GLY A 555 17.85 8.11 -10.58
CA GLY A 555 18.53 7.79 -11.83
C GLY A 555 18.07 8.60 -13.06
N TYR A 556 16.97 9.34 -12.99
CA TYR A 556 16.54 10.26 -14.06
C TYR A 556 17.29 11.60 -14.06
N HIS A 557 18.08 11.88 -13.02
CA HIS A 557 18.81 13.14 -12.84
C HIS A 557 20.32 12.97 -13.03
N GLU A 558 20.85 13.50 -14.12
CA GLU A 558 22.29 13.43 -14.44
C GLU A 558 23.18 14.18 -13.44
N ASN A 559 22.61 15.18 -12.76
CA ASN A 559 23.27 15.99 -11.73
C ASN A 559 23.13 15.39 -10.31
N LEU A 560 22.63 14.15 -10.17
CA LEU A 560 22.62 13.39 -8.93
C LEU A 560 23.59 12.20 -9.02
N LYS A 561 24.60 12.19 -8.15
CA LYS A 561 25.61 11.12 -8.09
C LYS A 561 25.58 10.40 -6.74
N THR A 562 26.01 9.17 -6.71
CA THR A 562 26.17 8.38 -5.49
C THR A 562 27.59 7.85 -5.39
N VAL A 563 28.20 8.00 -4.20
CA VAL A 563 29.47 7.39 -3.82
C VAL A 563 29.19 6.45 -2.67
N THR A 564 29.35 5.16 -2.90
CA THR A 564 29.13 4.09 -1.89
C THR A 564 30.46 3.51 -1.42
N GLY A 565 30.48 2.87 -0.24
CA GLY A 565 31.71 2.37 0.41
C GLY A 565 32.62 3.51 0.93
N GLY A 566 32.13 4.74 0.98
CA GLY A 566 32.89 5.92 1.38
C GLY A 566 32.56 6.41 2.79
N ARG A 567 33.49 6.28 3.72
CA ARG A 567 33.33 6.74 5.10
C ARG A 567 33.79 8.18 5.25
N CYS A 568 32.87 9.08 5.54
CA CYS A 568 33.21 10.49 5.82
C CYS A 568 34.20 10.61 7.00
N THR A 569 35.28 11.35 6.81
CA THR A 569 36.34 11.58 7.81
C THR A 569 36.40 13.03 8.30
N GLY A 570 35.90 14.00 7.51
CA GLY A 570 35.87 15.39 7.88
C GLY A 570 35.16 16.28 6.87
N ILE A 571 34.91 17.52 7.29
CA ILE A 571 34.30 18.57 6.47
C ILE A 571 35.21 19.79 6.54
N THR A 572 35.49 20.41 5.39
CA THR A 572 36.29 21.62 5.26
C THR A 572 35.62 22.61 4.33
N SER A 573 36.15 23.82 4.20
CA SER A 573 35.69 24.81 3.22
C SER A 573 35.88 24.36 1.74
N ALA A 574 36.69 23.31 1.51
CA ALA A 574 36.90 22.75 0.18
C ALA A 574 35.89 21.61 -0.14
N GLY A 575 35.18 21.10 0.84
CA GLY A 575 34.22 20.01 0.71
C GLY A 575 34.36 18.93 1.77
N VAL A 576 33.93 17.70 1.43
CA VAL A 576 33.89 16.53 2.33
C VAL A 576 35.05 15.59 2.05
N THR A 577 35.87 15.31 3.07
CA THR A 577 36.89 14.26 3.02
C THR A 577 36.30 12.92 3.44
N TYR A 578 36.68 11.86 2.75
CA TYR A 578 36.22 10.51 3.06
C TYR A 578 37.30 9.47 2.75
N GLN A 579 37.21 8.33 3.41
CA GLN A 579 38.03 7.16 3.12
C GLN A 579 37.22 6.19 2.23
N ASP A 580 37.78 5.84 1.09
CA ASP A 580 37.17 4.87 0.16
C ASP A 580 37.28 3.42 0.67
N ALA A 581 36.74 2.45 -0.08
CA ALA A 581 36.75 1.04 0.31
C ALA A 581 38.19 0.44 0.39
N GLU A 582 39.14 1.03 -0.35
CA GLU A 582 40.56 0.64 -0.35
C GLU A 582 41.36 1.32 0.78
N GLY A 583 40.74 2.23 1.53
CA GLY A 583 41.35 2.98 2.63
C GLY A 583 42.08 4.25 2.20
N ASN A 584 41.95 4.68 0.95
CA ASN A 584 42.55 5.92 0.47
C ASN A 584 41.68 7.14 0.85
N GLU A 585 42.34 8.24 1.19
CA GLU A 585 41.66 9.50 1.47
C GLU A 585 41.29 10.20 0.15
N GLN A 586 40.02 10.61 0.04
CA GLN A 586 39.43 11.24 -1.11
C GLN A 586 38.76 12.55 -0.71
N LEU A 587 38.52 13.47 -1.67
CA LEU A 587 37.82 14.72 -1.48
C LEU A 587 36.64 14.85 -2.47
N LEU A 588 35.45 15.09 -1.93
CA LEU A 588 34.30 15.55 -2.69
C LEU A 588 34.19 17.08 -2.54
N ALA A 589 34.58 17.81 -3.57
CA ALA A 589 34.48 19.26 -3.58
C ALA A 589 33.00 19.70 -3.63
N CYS A 590 32.59 20.57 -2.73
CA CYS A 590 31.24 21.14 -2.66
C CYS A 590 31.23 22.46 -1.90
N GLY A 591 30.20 23.28 -2.14
CA GLY A 591 29.98 24.53 -1.41
C GLY A 591 29.16 24.30 -0.13
N SER A 592 28.24 23.32 -0.13
CA SER A 592 27.39 23.02 1.03
C SER A 592 27.38 21.54 1.36
N VAL A 593 27.18 21.23 2.63
CA VAL A 593 27.12 19.85 3.14
C VAL A 593 25.84 19.63 3.92
N VAL A 594 25.13 18.53 3.63
CA VAL A 594 23.94 18.09 4.35
C VAL A 594 24.25 16.83 5.14
N MET A 595 23.90 16.80 6.43
CA MET A 595 24.11 15.67 7.33
C MET A 595 22.81 14.85 7.43
N ALA A 596 22.79 13.65 6.85
CA ALA A 596 21.69 12.70 6.90
C ALA A 596 22.10 11.36 7.52
N ALA A 597 22.95 11.41 8.55
CA ALA A 597 23.56 10.23 9.20
C ALA A 597 22.62 9.46 10.14
N GLY A 598 21.34 9.80 10.17
CA GLY A 598 20.31 9.16 10.98
C GLY A 598 19.79 10.03 12.13
N MET A 599 19.04 9.39 13.05
CA MET A 599 18.38 10.07 14.18
C MET A 599 18.84 9.47 15.51
N ARG A 600 19.04 10.32 16.50
CA ARG A 600 19.41 9.95 17.86
C ARG A 600 18.19 10.02 18.78
N PRO A 601 17.74 8.91 19.39
CA PRO A 601 16.64 8.91 20.36
C PRO A 601 16.87 9.87 21.53
N ARG A 602 15.86 10.64 21.90
CA ARG A 602 15.89 11.57 23.05
C ARG A 602 15.64 10.82 24.38
N ARG A 603 16.41 9.75 24.62
CA ARG A 603 16.24 8.87 25.80
C ARG A 603 16.44 9.59 27.12
N ALA A 604 17.40 10.51 27.21
CA ALA A 604 17.65 11.27 28.43
C ALA A 604 16.42 12.13 28.77
N ASP A 605 15.83 12.80 27.79
CA ASP A 605 14.63 13.61 27.99
C ASP A 605 13.43 12.72 28.40
N ALA A 606 13.30 11.54 27.80
CA ALA A 606 12.26 10.58 28.17
C ALA A 606 12.43 10.10 29.62
N LEU A 607 13.64 9.71 30.02
CA LEU A 607 13.94 9.25 31.38
C LEU A 607 13.73 10.34 32.44
N ALA A 608 13.95 11.60 32.10
CA ALA A 608 13.73 12.73 33.01
C ALA A 608 12.24 12.89 33.40
N LEU A 609 11.32 12.30 32.67
CA LEU A 609 9.87 12.33 32.96
C LEU A 609 9.37 11.15 33.80
N TYR A 610 10.24 10.20 34.17
CA TYR A 610 9.85 9.04 34.98
C TYR A 610 9.64 9.41 36.43
N ASP A 611 8.52 8.98 37.00
CA ASP A 611 8.20 9.14 38.41
C ASP A 611 7.32 7.94 38.90
N PRO A 612 7.52 7.44 40.12
CA PRO A 612 6.67 6.34 40.66
C PRO A 612 5.22 6.74 40.94
N ALA A 613 4.87 8.03 40.89
CA ALA A 613 3.51 8.52 41.11
C ALA A 613 2.53 8.13 39.98
N TYR A 614 3.03 7.76 38.79
CA TYR A 614 2.23 7.36 37.63
C TYR A 614 2.88 6.24 36.82
N ARG A 615 2.09 5.54 36.00
CA ARG A 615 2.63 4.56 35.03
C ARG A 615 3.21 5.27 33.83
N VAL A 616 4.40 4.85 33.36
CA VAL A 616 5.08 5.44 32.21
C VAL A 616 5.13 4.46 31.05
N TYR A 617 4.81 4.96 29.85
CA TYR A 617 4.93 4.25 28.58
C TYR A 617 5.80 5.10 27.65
N THR A 618 6.88 4.54 27.13
CA THR A 618 7.75 5.23 26.16
C THR A 618 7.48 4.71 24.76
N VAL A 619 7.18 5.59 23.80
CA VAL A 619 6.75 5.22 22.45
C VAL A 619 7.42 6.08 21.37
N GLY A 620 7.52 5.54 20.16
CA GLY A 620 8.10 6.22 19.01
C GLY A 620 9.63 6.38 19.12
N ASP A 621 10.16 7.39 18.46
CA ASP A 621 11.61 7.54 18.24
C ASP A 621 12.41 7.82 19.51
N CYS A 622 11.81 8.22 20.61
CA CYS A 622 12.54 8.39 21.87
C CYS A 622 12.93 7.05 22.52
N ASP A 623 12.25 5.97 22.20
CA ASP A 623 12.66 4.61 22.54
C ASP A 623 13.67 4.09 21.50
N LYS A 624 13.25 4.02 20.25
CA LYS A 624 14.05 3.58 19.11
C LYS A 624 13.65 4.34 17.86
N ALA A 625 14.58 5.14 17.32
CA ALA A 625 14.36 5.83 16.06
C ALA A 625 14.06 4.84 14.94
N ALA A 626 12.94 5.03 14.25
CA ALA A 626 12.45 4.12 13.23
C ALA A 626 11.61 4.86 12.17
N ASN A 627 10.38 4.44 11.94
CA ASN A 627 9.47 5.02 10.97
C ASN A 627 8.06 5.23 11.56
N VAL A 628 7.20 5.88 10.78
CA VAL A 628 5.81 6.21 11.20
C VAL A 628 5.04 4.96 11.60
N GLN A 629 5.18 3.84 10.86
CA GLN A 629 4.49 2.58 11.17
C GLN A 629 4.80 2.08 12.59
N LYS A 630 6.09 2.08 12.97
CA LYS A 630 6.52 1.67 14.31
C LYS A 630 6.00 2.61 15.37
N ALA A 631 6.07 3.92 15.12
CA ALA A 631 5.60 4.97 16.02
C ALA A 631 4.09 4.85 16.29
N VAL A 632 3.27 4.71 15.24
CA VAL A 632 1.80 4.59 15.32
C VAL A 632 1.40 3.30 16.05
N ARG A 633 2.02 2.16 15.72
CA ARG A 633 1.68 0.88 16.34
C ARG A 633 2.08 0.83 17.82
N ALA A 634 3.25 1.34 18.19
CA ALA A 634 3.69 1.42 19.60
C ALA A 634 2.78 2.35 20.41
N ALA A 635 2.41 3.50 19.85
CA ALA A 635 1.50 4.46 20.46
C ALA A 635 0.11 3.85 20.74
N PHE A 636 -0.45 3.15 19.74
CA PHE A 636 -1.71 2.44 19.88
C PHE A 636 -1.63 1.36 20.99
N ALA A 637 -0.59 0.53 20.96
CA ALA A 637 -0.40 -0.54 21.96
C ALA A 637 -0.26 0.01 23.38
N ALA A 638 0.47 1.10 23.57
CA ALA A 638 0.60 1.77 24.87
C ALA A 638 -0.76 2.30 25.36
N ALA A 639 -1.48 3.03 24.52
CA ALA A 639 -2.75 3.64 24.88
C ALA A 639 -3.86 2.61 25.17
N ILE A 640 -3.87 1.47 24.46
CA ILE A 640 -4.86 0.41 24.69
C ILE A 640 -4.58 -0.38 25.98
N SER A 641 -3.33 -0.32 26.49
CA SER A 641 -2.89 -0.99 27.73
C SER A 641 -3.22 -0.22 29.01
N ILE A 642 -3.67 1.05 28.89
CA ILE A 642 -4.04 1.90 30.01
C ILE A 642 -5.40 1.53 30.57
#